data_3fc61fafb2a40e9ff5b05bbc633b2456
#
_entry.id   3fc61fafb2a40e9ff5b05bbc633b2456
#
_cell.length_a   1.000
_cell.length_b   1.000
_cell.length_c   1.000
_cell.angle_alpha   90.00
_cell.angle_beta   90.00
_cell.angle_gamma   90.00
#
_symmetry.space_group_name_H-M   'P 1'
#
loop_
_entity.id
_entity.type
_entity.pdbx_description
1 polymer ?
#
loop_
_entity_poly.entity_id
_entity_poly.type
_entity_poly.pdbx_seq_one_letter_code
_entity_poly.pdbx_strand_id
1 'polypeptide(L)'
;MRDGSSPTHERRWASDTVPANTTLSSPASPASEYLSAEEFVEVTIDLQDDDTIILRSVEPATAGHLDEGSDTPVSSSRSPTIKRSSSNRLRQFSQELKAEAVAKARQFSQELKAELRKLSWSHGHTSQTINGFDSALAARALRKQRAQLDRTRSGASKALRGLRFISNNKANAWEEVQNNFNKLAKDGSLFRSDFAQCIGMKDSKEFALELFDALSRRRRLKVEKISREELYEYWSQITDQSFDSRLQIFFDMVDKNDDGRITEVEVKEIVMLSASANKLSRLKEQAEEYAALIMEELDPERLGYIELWQLETLLLQKDTYLSYSQALSYTSQALSQNLQGLRNRSRIVRMSKKLVYYVEGNWKRIWVVSLWTMIMIGLFTWKFFQYKQKNAFKVMGYCLLTAKGAAETLKFNMALILMPVCRNTITWLRSTKLGLFVPFDDNINFHTTIAAAIVVGVILHVGNHLACDFPRLIDSSNEKYKKFLSHDFGSHKPTYLDLVKGTEGVTGILMVIFMAIAFTLATRWFRRNLIKLPKPFDRVTGFNAFWYSHHLFVIVYALLIIHGEFLYLVHIWYRKTTWMYLAVPLLLYAGERTLRFFRSGSYTVRLLKVAIYPGGVLTLQMSKPPQFRYKSGQYMFVQCPAVSPFEWHPFSITSAPGDDYLSVHIRQLGDWTQELKRLFSEVCEPPVAGKSGLLRADETTKKSLPKLLIDGPYGAPAQDYRKYDVLLLVGLGIGATPFISILKDLLNNIVKMEEQADLVSDTSRTSDLSVESNDSTAPNKAPRKKTLKTTNAYFYWVTREQGSFDWFKGVMDEVAELDQRGVIEMHNYLTSVYEEGDARSALITMVQALNHAKNGVDIVSGTRVRTHFARPKWKKVLSKLSSKHCNARIGVFYCGAPVLAKELSKLCYELNQKGSTKFEFHKEHF
;
A
#
# COMPACT_ATOMS: atom_id res chain seq x y z
N MET A 1 19.15 -15.85 41.27
CA MET A 1 19.94 -14.66 41.64
C MET A 1 19.77 -13.62 40.56
N ARG A 2 19.10 -12.54 40.97
CA ARG A 2 18.98 -11.16 40.50
C ARG A 2 18.26 -10.97 39.17
N ASP A 3 16.98 -10.63 39.12
CA ASP A 3 16.32 -9.33 39.48
C ASP A 3 16.82 -8.16 38.64
N GLY A 4 15.92 -7.57 37.88
CA GLY A 4 16.09 -6.35 37.12
C GLY A 4 14.79 -5.92 36.46
N SER A 5 13.85 -5.44 37.26
CA SER A 5 12.61 -4.78 36.83
C SER A 5 12.90 -3.38 36.29
N SER A 6 12.28 -3.01 35.15
CA SER A 6 12.22 -1.63 34.67
C SER A 6 10.92 -0.96 35.06
N PRO A 7 10.94 0.29 35.52
CA PRO A 7 9.73 1.04 35.85
C PRO A 7 9.22 1.86 34.65
N THR A 8 7.91 1.80 34.46
CA THR A 8 7.11 2.68 33.61
C THR A 8 7.03 4.08 34.22
N HIS A 9 7.47 5.11 33.49
CA HIS A 9 7.25 6.51 33.85
C HIS A 9 6.06 7.09 33.07
N GLU A 10 4.95 7.25 33.79
CA GLU A 10 3.90 8.22 33.44
C GLU A 10 4.39 9.64 33.76
N ARG A 11 4.40 10.54 32.80
CA ARG A 11 4.57 11.98 33.05
C ARG A 11 3.23 12.69 32.94
N ARG A 12 2.74 13.15 34.09
CA ARG A 12 1.72 14.19 34.23
C ARG A 12 2.29 15.53 33.75
N TRP A 13 1.53 16.28 33.00
CA TRP A 13 1.78 17.69 32.71
C TRP A 13 0.96 18.53 33.66
N ALA A 14 1.66 19.37 34.40
CA ALA A 14 1.10 20.44 35.20
C ALA A 14 0.97 21.70 34.31
N SER A 15 -0.12 22.40 34.50
CA SER A 15 -0.39 23.71 33.92
C SER A 15 0.25 24.79 34.77
N ASP A 16 1.07 25.64 34.17
CA ASP A 16 1.50 26.88 34.76
C ASP A 16 0.93 28.08 34.00
N THR A 17 0.29 28.92 34.76
CA THR A 17 -0.29 30.19 34.42
C THR A 17 0.78 31.28 34.29
N VAL A 18 0.68 32.15 33.28
CA VAL A 18 1.46 33.38 33.15
C VAL A 18 0.53 34.59 33.24
N PRO A 19 0.87 35.58 34.02
CA PRO A 19 0.02 36.78 34.23
C PRO A 19 0.21 37.86 33.14
N ALA A 20 -0.87 38.55 32.88
CA ALA A 20 -0.94 39.73 32.05
C ALA A 20 -0.28 40.94 32.74
N ASN A 21 0.39 41.75 31.95
CA ASN A 21 0.26 43.21 31.89
C ASN A 21 1.44 43.84 31.15
N THR A 22 1.15 44.59 30.12
CA THR A 22 1.53 46.01 30.03
C THR A 22 0.93 46.67 28.75
N THR A 23 0.28 47.75 29.01
CA THR A 23 -0.30 48.73 28.10
C THR A 23 0.79 49.57 27.43
N LEU A 24 0.56 49.95 26.15
CA LEU A 24 0.95 51.30 25.65
C LEU A 24 0.27 51.55 24.29
N SER A 25 -0.62 52.45 24.31
CA SER A 25 -1.06 53.63 23.52
C SER A 25 -0.83 53.67 22.02
N SER A 26 -1.95 54.05 21.40
CA SER A 26 -2.20 54.50 20.02
C SER A 26 -1.46 55.81 19.64
N PRO A 27 -1.49 56.21 18.33
CA PRO A 27 -2.46 57.20 17.91
C PRO A 27 -3.10 57.05 16.51
N ALA A 28 -4.26 57.51 16.48
CA ALA A 28 -5.31 58.08 15.65
C ALA A 28 -5.07 58.31 14.12
N SER A 29 -6.03 57.80 13.35
CA SER A 29 -6.96 58.28 12.29
C SER A 29 -6.47 59.26 11.21
N PRO A 30 -7.16 59.35 10.03
CA PRO A 30 -8.60 59.51 9.91
C PRO A 30 -9.31 58.79 8.72
N ALA A 31 -10.59 58.88 8.80
CA ALA A 31 -11.67 58.32 8.04
C ALA A 31 -11.82 58.83 6.61
N SER A 32 -12.49 58.05 5.75
CA SER A 32 -13.74 58.38 5.05
C SER A 32 -14.25 57.21 4.21
N GLU A 33 -15.46 56.77 4.56
CA GLU A 33 -16.66 56.63 3.72
C GLU A 33 -16.51 55.98 2.35
N TYR A 34 -17.14 54.80 2.17
CA TYR A 34 -18.37 54.60 1.40
C TYR A 34 -18.91 53.18 1.63
N LEU A 35 -20.14 53.11 2.13
CA LEU A 35 -20.98 51.94 2.21
C LEU A 35 -21.33 51.44 0.82
N SER A 36 -21.05 50.17 0.53
CA SER A 36 -21.72 49.43 -0.52
C SER A 36 -22.00 47.99 -0.05
N ALA A 37 -23.21 47.55 -0.31
CA ALA A 37 -23.86 46.34 0.06
C ALA A 37 -22.92 45.16 0.35
N GLU A 38 -22.97 44.63 1.56
CA GLU A 38 -22.25 43.44 2.00
C GLU A 38 -22.79 42.20 1.28
N GLU A 39 -22.00 41.66 0.36
CA GLU A 39 -22.27 40.33 -0.19
C GLU A 39 -21.88 39.29 0.87
N PHE A 40 -22.87 38.65 1.43
CA PHE A 40 -22.67 37.50 2.34
C PHE A 40 -22.34 36.24 1.55
N VAL A 41 -21.45 35.45 2.11
CA VAL A 41 -21.09 34.12 1.57
C VAL A 41 -21.61 33.08 2.56
N GLU A 42 -22.39 32.14 2.06
CA GLU A 42 -22.86 31.00 2.85
C GLU A 42 -21.78 29.93 2.88
N VAL A 43 -21.35 29.56 4.09
CA VAL A 43 -20.34 28.55 4.33
C VAL A 43 -21.00 27.36 4.98
N THR A 44 -21.16 26.29 4.24
CA THR A 44 -21.68 25.02 4.79
C THR A 44 -20.54 24.23 5.40
N ILE A 45 -20.61 24.01 6.71
CA ILE A 45 -19.62 23.25 7.49
C ILE A 45 -20.30 22.00 8.03
N ASP A 46 -19.80 20.82 7.68
CA ASP A 46 -20.22 19.56 8.29
C ASP A 46 -19.38 19.29 9.54
N LEU A 47 -20.02 19.30 10.67
CA LEU A 47 -19.49 18.85 11.96
C LEU A 47 -19.67 17.35 12.09
N GLN A 48 -18.64 16.60 11.81
CA GLN A 48 -18.67 15.16 12.06
C GLN A 48 -18.20 14.86 13.49
N ASP A 49 -18.80 13.84 14.09
CA ASP A 49 -18.62 13.41 15.50
C ASP A 49 -17.18 13.14 15.95
N ASP A 50 -16.18 13.24 15.10
CA ASP A 50 -14.80 12.84 15.32
C ASP A 50 -13.77 13.96 15.03
N ASP A 51 -13.92 15.14 15.63
CA ASP A 51 -12.92 16.22 15.68
C ASP A 51 -12.46 16.76 14.28
N THR A 52 -13.23 16.54 13.21
CA THR A 52 -12.95 17.10 11.89
C THR A 52 -14.12 17.95 11.41
N ILE A 53 -13.83 19.22 11.18
CA ILE A 53 -14.75 20.13 10.48
C ILE A 53 -14.39 20.04 8.99
N ILE A 54 -15.36 19.67 8.17
CA ILE A 54 -15.20 19.62 6.71
C ILE A 54 -15.96 20.78 6.14
N LEU A 55 -15.27 21.70 5.49
CA LEU A 55 -15.90 22.73 4.69
C LEU A 55 -16.50 22.07 3.44
N ARG A 56 -17.82 22.10 3.31
CA ARG A 56 -18.55 21.43 2.23
C ARG A 56 -18.71 22.30 0.99
N SER A 57 -19.10 23.57 1.18
CA SER A 57 -19.20 24.53 0.10
C SER A 57 -19.06 25.96 0.63
N VAL A 58 -18.62 26.87 -0.25
CA VAL A 58 -18.63 28.31 -0.03
C VAL A 58 -19.35 28.89 -1.24
N GLU A 59 -20.58 29.32 -1.07
CA GLU A 59 -21.41 29.88 -2.14
C GLU A 59 -21.79 31.33 -1.80
N PRO A 60 -21.94 32.21 -2.78
CA PRO A 60 -22.47 33.56 -2.55
C PRO A 60 -23.90 33.44 -2.04
N ALA A 61 -24.20 34.04 -0.90
CA ALA A 61 -25.56 34.10 -0.39
C ALA A 61 -26.45 34.86 -1.37
N THR A 62 -27.32 34.17 -2.06
CA THR A 62 -28.39 34.76 -2.83
C THR A 62 -29.43 35.34 -1.86
N ALA A 63 -29.68 36.63 -1.91
CA ALA A 63 -30.73 37.30 -1.15
C ALA A 63 -32.09 36.72 -1.57
N GLY A 64 -32.58 35.78 -0.81
CA GLY A 64 -33.89 35.14 -0.96
C GLY A 64 -34.77 35.50 0.20
N HIS A 65 -35.81 36.27 -0.09
CA HIS A 65 -37.07 36.42 0.63
C HIS A 65 -37.08 36.17 2.15
N LEU A 66 -37.16 37.27 2.90
CA LEU A 66 -37.76 37.31 4.24
C LEU A 66 -39.29 37.23 4.06
N ASP A 67 -39.88 36.14 4.45
CA ASP A 67 -41.31 36.02 4.67
C ASP A 67 -41.59 36.27 6.17
N GLU A 68 -42.35 37.33 6.44
CA GLU A 68 -42.90 37.60 7.75
C GLU A 68 -44.15 36.75 8.00
N GLY A 69 -44.32 36.34 9.24
CA GLY A 69 -45.64 36.16 9.81
C GLY A 69 -46.05 34.75 10.22
N SER A 70 -46.09 34.45 11.44
CA SER A 70 -47.26 34.47 12.35
C SER A 70 -46.98 33.66 13.61
N ASP A 71 -47.47 34.28 14.69
CA ASP A 71 -47.56 33.77 16.06
C ASP A 71 -48.43 32.52 16.20
N THR A 72 -48.08 31.61 17.08
CA THR A 72 -48.78 31.40 18.37
C THR A 72 -48.17 30.27 19.17
N PRO A 73 -48.40 30.21 20.49
CA PRO A 73 -47.54 29.50 21.45
C PRO A 73 -48.18 28.23 22.05
N VAL A 74 -47.36 27.27 22.47
CA VAL A 74 -47.76 26.37 23.59
C VAL A 74 -46.53 25.83 24.34
N SER A 75 -46.50 26.24 25.58
CA SER A 75 -46.15 25.60 26.86
C SER A 75 -44.96 24.61 27.00
N SER A 76 -44.05 25.07 27.83
CA SER A 76 -43.48 24.48 29.06
C SER A 76 -42.89 23.06 29.06
N SER A 77 -41.62 22.99 29.28
CA SER A 77 -41.05 22.35 30.48
C SER A 77 -39.57 22.63 30.67
N ARG A 78 -39.22 22.77 31.94
CA ARG A 78 -37.97 23.23 32.55
C ARG A 78 -36.72 22.43 32.19
N SER A 79 -35.61 23.06 31.95
CA SER A 79 -34.36 23.33 32.71
C SER A 79 -33.12 22.76 32.01
N PRO A 80 -31.92 23.05 32.41
CA PRO A 80 -31.34 24.19 33.14
C PRO A 80 -30.27 24.96 32.36
N THR A 81 -30.01 26.14 32.82
CA THR A 81 -28.96 27.09 32.43
C THR A 81 -27.57 26.49 32.12
N ILE A 82 -27.15 26.61 30.90
CA ILE A 82 -25.74 26.48 30.49
C ILE A 82 -25.26 27.85 30.07
N LYS A 83 -24.15 28.23 30.69
CA LYS A 83 -23.50 29.53 30.60
C LYS A 83 -23.26 30.02 29.18
N ARG A 84 -23.76 31.20 28.87
CA ARG A 84 -23.73 31.95 27.59
C ARG A 84 -22.37 32.56 27.20
N SER A 85 -21.25 31.93 27.53
CA SER A 85 -19.92 32.57 27.28
C SER A 85 -19.19 32.03 26.04
N SER A 86 -19.56 30.87 25.51
CA SER A 86 -18.83 30.27 24.37
C SER A 86 -19.42 30.63 22.99
N SER A 87 -20.67 31.06 22.91
CA SER A 87 -21.32 31.37 21.62
C SER A 87 -20.87 32.69 21.00
N ASN A 88 -20.43 33.64 21.80
CA ASN A 88 -20.01 34.93 21.28
C ASN A 88 -18.61 34.88 20.62
N ARG A 89 -17.69 34.08 21.13
CA ARG A 89 -16.37 33.91 20.50
C ARG A 89 -16.47 33.17 19.16
N LEU A 90 -17.35 32.18 19.06
CA LEU A 90 -17.58 31.47 17.79
C LEU A 90 -18.26 32.35 16.73
N ARG A 91 -19.17 33.25 17.13
CA ARG A 91 -19.78 34.23 16.23
C ARG A 91 -18.75 35.28 15.76
N GLN A 92 -17.91 35.80 16.64
CA GLN A 92 -16.88 36.75 16.29
C GLN A 92 -15.83 36.18 15.35
N PHE A 93 -15.36 34.97 15.62
CA PHE A 93 -14.42 34.22 14.76
C PHE A 93 -15.05 33.88 13.38
N SER A 94 -16.33 33.53 13.35
CA SER A 94 -17.06 33.28 12.10
C SER A 94 -17.23 34.58 11.27
N GLN A 95 -17.39 35.72 11.90
CA GLN A 95 -17.49 37.03 11.21
C GLN A 95 -16.13 37.48 10.65
N GLU A 96 -15.04 37.30 11.40
CA GLU A 96 -13.69 37.62 10.91
C GLU A 96 -13.29 36.71 9.73
N LEU A 97 -13.60 35.43 9.78
CA LEU A 97 -13.34 34.47 8.68
C LEU A 97 -14.15 34.78 7.42
N LYS A 98 -15.42 35.24 7.59
CA LYS A 98 -16.26 35.67 6.49
C LYS A 98 -15.72 36.93 5.83
N ALA A 99 -15.30 37.92 6.62
CA ALA A 99 -14.75 39.17 6.12
C ALA A 99 -13.47 38.96 5.28
N GLU A 100 -12.56 38.10 5.77
CA GLU A 100 -11.32 37.79 5.04
C GLU A 100 -11.57 36.98 3.75
N ALA A 101 -12.49 36.03 3.78
CA ALA A 101 -12.87 35.24 2.60
C ALA A 101 -13.53 36.12 1.52
N VAL A 102 -14.41 37.05 1.90
CA VAL A 102 -15.06 37.97 0.97
C VAL A 102 -14.06 38.95 0.36
N ALA A 103 -13.13 39.47 1.15
CA ALA A 103 -12.10 40.37 0.65
C ALA A 103 -11.24 39.72 -0.43
N LYS A 104 -10.81 38.46 -0.19
CA LYS A 104 -10.00 37.68 -1.15
C LYS A 104 -10.78 37.27 -2.40
N ALA A 105 -12.05 36.95 -2.25
CA ALA A 105 -12.92 36.59 -3.39
C ALA A 105 -13.19 37.82 -4.31
N ARG A 106 -13.35 39.03 -3.73
CA ARG A 106 -13.49 40.26 -4.50
C ARG A 106 -12.22 40.62 -5.29
N GLN A 107 -11.06 40.46 -4.67
CA GLN A 107 -9.78 40.72 -5.33
C GLN A 107 -9.58 39.76 -6.51
N PHE A 108 -9.88 38.48 -6.34
CA PHE A 108 -9.81 37.48 -7.40
C PHE A 108 -10.79 37.78 -8.55
N SER A 109 -12.03 38.18 -8.24
CA SER A 109 -13.01 38.54 -9.25
C SER A 109 -12.59 39.78 -10.06
N GLN A 110 -11.94 40.75 -9.43
CA GLN A 110 -11.44 41.95 -10.12
C GLN A 110 -10.23 41.63 -11.01
N GLU A 111 -9.30 40.80 -10.55
CA GLU A 111 -8.15 40.36 -11.32
C GLU A 111 -8.61 39.53 -12.55
N LEU A 112 -9.58 38.61 -12.37
CA LEU A 112 -10.14 37.81 -13.46
C LEU A 112 -10.87 38.72 -14.52
N LYS A 113 -11.62 39.72 -14.06
CA LYS A 113 -12.27 40.70 -14.97
C LYS A 113 -11.25 41.56 -15.72
N ALA A 114 -10.13 41.91 -15.08
CA ALA A 114 -9.05 42.65 -15.71
C ALA A 114 -8.32 41.83 -16.78
N GLU A 115 -8.06 40.56 -16.48
CA GLU A 115 -7.46 39.61 -17.44
C GLU A 115 -8.39 39.30 -18.63
N LEU A 116 -9.68 39.11 -18.38
CA LEU A 116 -10.68 38.89 -19.42
C LEU A 116 -10.83 40.17 -20.35
N ARG A 117 -10.71 41.37 -19.79
CA ARG A 117 -10.71 42.62 -20.61
C ARG A 117 -9.46 42.72 -21.48
N LYS A 118 -8.29 42.34 -21.01
CA LYS A 118 -7.05 42.32 -21.83
C LYS A 118 -7.19 41.33 -23.01
N LEU A 119 -7.88 40.21 -22.80
CA LEU A 119 -8.15 39.21 -23.85
C LEU A 119 -9.16 39.65 -24.89
N SER A 120 -10.09 40.55 -24.56
CA SER A 120 -11.11 41.06 -25.48
C SER A 120 -10.62 42.17 -26.41
N TRP A 121 -9.51 42.82 -26.12
CA TRP A 121 -8.96 43.93 -26.92
C TRP A 121 -7.96 43.50 -28.01
N SER A 122 -7.61 42.25 -28.11
CA SER A 122 -6.68 41.72 -29.14
C SER A 122 -7.37 41.12 -30.40
N HIS A 123 -8.68 41.26 -30.53
CA HIS A 123 -9.43 40.80 -31.71
C HIS A 123 -10.14 41.92 -32.45
N GLY A 124 -9.35 42.77 -33.12
CA GLY A 124 -9.79 43.71 -34.08
C GLY A 124 -9.01 43.60 -35.38
N HIS A 125 -9.70 43.20 -36.44
CA HIS A 125 -9.31 43.19 -37.88
C HIS A 125 -8.23 42.21 -38.34
N THR A 126 -8.68 41.11 -38.92
CA THR A 126 -8.54 40.83 -40.37
C THR A 126 -9.41 39.63 -40.77
N SER A 127 -10.34 39.86 -41.65
CA SER A 127 -11.16 38.82 -42.27
C SER A 127 -10.37 38.13 -43.36
N GLN A 128 -10.21 36.79 -43.24
CA GLN A 128 -10.12 35.89 -44.37
C GLN A 128 -10.62 34.50 -43.93
N THR A 129 -11.62 34.04 -44.62
CA THR A 129 -12.25 32.73 -44.54
C THR A 129 -11.25 31.62 -44.86
N ILE A 130 -10.86 30.84 -43.88
CA ILE A 130 -10.25 29.53 -44.04
C ILE A 130 -10.79 28.61 -42.93
N ASN A 131 -11.34 27.49 -43.34
CA ASN A 131 -11.88 26.34 -42.66
C ASN A 131 -11.88 26.32 -41.13
N GLY A 132 -13.06 26.44 -40.53
CA GLY A 132 -13.26 26.57 -39.06
C GLY A 132 -12.93 25.35 -38.22
N PHE A 133 -12.44 24.26 -38.78
CA PHE A 133 -12.03 23.08 -38.02
C PHE A 133 -10.56 23.10 -37.58
N ASP A 134 -9.67 23.63 -38.40
CA ASP A 134 -8.23 23.71 -38.07
C ASP A 134 -7.95 24.79 -37.06
N SER A 135 -8.72 25.87 -37.01
CA SER A 135 -8.53 26.95 -36.05
C SER A 135 -8.92 26.57 -34.63
N ALA A 136 -9.92 25.69 -34.46
CA ALA A 136 -10.34 25.20 -33.15
C ALA A 136 -9.34 24.18 -32.57
N LEU A 137 -8.73 23.37 -33.40
CA LEU A 137 -7.66 22.43 -33.02
C LEU A 137 -6.38 23.18 -32.67
N ALA A 138 -5.99 24.18 -33.46
CA ALA A 138 -4.83 25.03 -33.16
C ALA A 138 -5.03 25.86 -31.87
N ALA A 139 -6.21 26.41 -31.65
CA ALA A 139 -6.56 27.11 -30.40
C ALA A 139 -6.57 26.17 -29.20
N ARG A 140 -6.98 24.92 -29.38
CA ARG A 140 -6.95 23.90 -28.33
C ARG A 140 -5.53 23.44 -28.02
N ALA A 141 -4.67 23.29 -29.03
CA ALA A 141 -3.25 22.98 -28.90
C ALA A 141 -2.51 24.11 -28.19
N LEU A 142 -2.74 25.38 -28.55
CA LEU A 142 -2.19 26.58 -27.91
C LEU A 142 -2.63 26.69 -26.44
N ARG A 143 -3.90 26.40 -26.12
CA ARG A 143 -4.40 26.41 -24.74
C ARG A 143 -3.75 25.27 -23.93
N LYS A 144 -3.53 24.11 -24.54
CA LYS A 144 -2.85 22.96 -23.90
C LYS A 144 -1.39 23.30 -23.63
N GLN A 145 -0.71 23.93 -24.60
CA GLN A 145 0.69 24.36 -24.48
C GLN A 145 0.85 25.46 -23.44
N ARG A 146 -0.04 26.47 -23.39
CA ARG A 146 -0.05 27.51 -22.36
C ARG A 146 -0.32 26.94 -20.97
N ALA A 147 -1.27 26.04 -20.84
CA ALA A 147 -1.55 25.38 -19.58
C ALA A 147 -0.40 24.45 -19.10
N GLN A 148 0.38 23.90 -20.02
CA GLN A 148 1.60 23.17 -19.71
C GLN A 148 2.69 24.11 -19.20
N LEU A 149 2.96 25.21 -19.85
CA LEU A 149 3.93 26.23 -19.42
C LEU A 149 3.59 26.82 -18.04
N ASP A 150 2.32 27.16 -17.79
CA ASP A 150 1.88 27.64 -16.49
C ASP A 150 2.05 26.59 -15.37
N ARG A 151 1.82 25.31 -15.67
CA ARG A 151 2.07 24.20 -14.72
C ARG A 151 3.55 24.02 -14.43
N THR A 152 4.42 24.28 -15.37
CA THR A 152 5.88 24.12 -15.24
C THR A 152 6.44 25.19 -14.32
N ARG A 153 6.11 26.43 -14.59
CA ARG A 153 6.51 27.58 -13.76
C ARG A 153 5.99 27.46 -12.34
N SER A 154 4.72 27.02 -12.18
CA SER A 154 4.13 26.71 -10.89
C SER A 154 4.85 25.58 -10.15
N GLY A 155 5.32 24.57 -10.86
CA GLY A 155 6.09 23.44 -10.31
C GLY A 155 7.46 23.83 -9.78
N ALA A 156 8.20 24.63 -10.55
CA ALA A 156 9.51 25.13 -10.18
C ALA A 156 9.43 26.10 -8.97
N SER A 157 8.50 27.06 -9.03
CA SER A 157 8.20 27.96 -7.91
C SER A 157 7.84 27.22 -6.63
N LYS A 158 7.06 26.15 -6.72
CA LYS A 158 6.68 25.32 -5.57
C LYS A 158 7.86 24.55 -4.96
N ALA A 159 8.78 24.09 -5.79
CA ALA A 159 9.98 23.41 -5.34
C ALA A 159 10.88 24.35 -4.52
N LEU A 160 11.10 25.54 -5.00
CA LEU A 160 11.95 26.53 -4.36
C LEU A 160 11.30 27.13 -3.09
N ARG A 161 10.00 27.40 -3.09
CA ARG A 161 9.29 27.89 -1.88
C ARG A 161 9.31 26.89 -0.70
N GLY A 162 9.55 25.63 -0.99
CA GLY A 162 9.62 24.57 0.02
C GLY A 162 10.99 24.41 0.66
N LEU A 163 12.03 25.13 0.24
CA LEU A 163 13.41 24.98 0.69
C LEU A 163 13.51 24.82 2.21
N ARG A 164 13.84 23.62 2.67
CA ARG A 164 14.10 23.28 4.07
C ARG A 164 15.39 22.47 4.15
N PHE A 165 16.36 22.97 4.89
CA PHE A 165 17.62 22.25 5.08
C PHE A 165 17.48 21.12 6.11
N ILE A 166 16.55 21.24 7.05
CA ILE A 166 16.31 20.25 8.09
C ILE A 166 14.82 19.89 8.18
N SER A 167 14.53 18.60 8.10
CA SER A 167 13.14 18.09 8.08
C SER A 167 12.50 17.97 9.46
N ASN A 168 13.24 18.09 10.56
CA ASN A 168 12.76 17.84 11.90
C ASN A 168 12.36 19.13 12.64
N ASN A 169 11.09 19.45 12.65
CA ASN A 169 10.49 20.45 13.55
C ASN A 169 10.19 19.82 14.93
N LYS A 170 11.18 19.17 15.56
CA LYS A 170 11.02 18.74 16.95
C LYS A 170 11.36 19.92 17.88
N ALA A 171 10.57 20.12 18.93
CA ALA A 171 10.78 21.18 19.92
C ALA A 171 12.18 21.14 20.57
N ASN A 172 12.85 19.99 20.55
CA ASN A 172 14.17 19.75 21.14
C ASN A 172 15.26 19.49 20.10
N ALA A 173 15.14 20.01 18.88
CA ALA A 173 16.10 19.74 17.80
C ALA A 173 17.50 20.29 18.13
N TRP A 174 17.59 21.44 18.79
CA TRP A 174 18.86 22.02 19.23
C TRP A 174 19.54 21.19 20.33
N GLU A 175 18.79 20.68 21.30
CA GLU A 175 19.35 19.81 22.34
C GLU A 175 19.98 18.53 21.74
N GLU A 176 19.38 17.98 20.67
CA GLU A 176 19.93 16.81 19.97
C GLU A 176 21.26 17.17 19.28
N VAL A 177 21.34 18.35 18.62
CA VAL A 177 22.57 18.88 17.99
C VAL A 177 23.64 19.14 19.04
N GLN A 178 23.30 19.76 20.15
CA GLN A 178 24.19 20.03 21.26
C GLN A 178 24.74 18.74 21.88
N ASN A 179 23.91 17.73 22.04
CA ASN A 179 24.35 16.43 22.55
C ASN A 179 25.31 15.72 21.55
N ASN A 180 25.08 15.90 20.26
CA ASN A 180 25.98 15.39 19.23
C ASN A 180 27.30 16.15 19.21
N PHE A 181 27.27 17.49 19.37
CA PHE A 181 28.45 18.31 19.50
C PHE A 181 29.32 17.86 20.66
N ASN A 182 28.74 17.68 21.86
CA ASN A 182 29.47 17.24 23.06
C ASN A 182 30.11 15.83 22.89
N LYS A 183 29.59 15.01 21.97
CA LYS A 183 30.17 13.69 21.65
C LYS A 183 31.27 13.72 20.58
N LEU A 184 31.21 14.70 19.69
CA LEU A 184 32.06 14.75 18.49
C LEU A 184 33.14 15.82 18.58
N ALA A 185 32.96 16.86 19.40
CA ALA A 185 33.91 17.96 19.54
C ALA A 185 35.19 17.46 20.18
N LYS A 186 36.33 17.93 19.65
CA LYS A 186 37.68 17.76 20.20
C LYS A 186 38.21 19.15 20.61
N ASP A 187 38.68 19.25 21.78
CA ASP A 187 39.20 20.52 22.35
C ASP A 187 38.18 21.68 22.24
N GLY A 188 36.89 21.38 22.49
CA GLY A 188 35.83 22.41 22.45
C GLY A 188 35.41 22.85 21.03
N SER A 189 36.00 22.27 19.99
CA SER A 189 35.71 22.63 18.60
C SER A 189 35.21 21.43 17.76
N LEU A 190 34.28 21.65 16.87
CA LEU A 190 33.75 20.66 15.92
C LEU A 190 34.49 20.79 14.58
N PHE A 191 35.03 19.69 14.07
CA PHE A 191 35.66 19.68 12.77
C PHE A 191 34.60 19.70 11.65
N ARG A 192 34.93 20.32 10.52
CA ARG A 192 34.12 20.35 9.29
C ARG A 192 33.66 18.94 8.88
N SER A 193 34.54 17.92 8.97
CA SER A 193 34.21 16.51 8.66
C SER A 193 33.07 15.91 9.47
N ASP A 194 32.88 16.39 10.70
CA ASP A 194 31.91 15.87 11.67
C ASP A 194 30.61 16.68 11.72
N PHE A 195 30.57 17.81 11.00
CA PHE A 195 29.42 18.70 10.91
C PHE A 195 28.15 17.97 10.47
N ALA A 196 28.25 17.15 9.40
CA ALA A 196 27.14 16.36 8.87
C ALA A 196 26.51 15.43 9.92
N GLN A 197 27.38 14.84 10.76
CA GLN A 197 26.95 13.94 11.83
C GLN A 197 26.32 14.72 12.99
N CYS A 198 26.86 15.89 13.28
CA CYS A 198 26.40 16.76 14.35
C CYS A 198 24.98 17.26 14.08
N ILE A 199 24.71 17.78 12.89
CA ILE A 199 23.38 18.32 12.51
C ILE A 199 22.37 17.25 12.07
N GLY A 200 22.74 15.97 12.09
CA GLY A 200 21.83 14.85 11.76
C GLY A 200 21.72 14.53 10.25
N MET A 201 22.63 15.03 9.41
CA MET A 201 22.70 14.78 7.95
C MET A 201 23.66 13.65 7.59
N LYS A 202 23.71 12.56 8.35
CA LYS A 202 24.68 11.44 8.15
C LYS A 202 24.67 10.82 6.75
N ASP A 203 23.47 10.75 6.15
CA ASP A 203 23.27 10.13 4.83
C ASP A 203 23.60 11.06 3.64
N SER A 204 23.88 12.35 3.91
CA SER A 204 24.13 13.39 2.91
C SER A 204 25.36 14.22 3.29
N LYS A 205 26.48 13.55 3.53
CA LYS A 205 27.71 14.21 4.00
C LYS A 205 28.19 15.31 3.07
N GLU A 206 28.28 15.04 1.78
CA GLU A 206 28.74 16.01 0.77
C GLU A 206 27.87 17.27 0.80
N PHE A 207 26.56 17.12 0.81
CA PHE A 207 25.63 18.25 0.89
C PHE A 207 25.78 19.05 2.19
N ALA A 208 26.01 18.40 3.31
CA ALA A 208 26.23 19.07 4.59
C ALA A 208 27.57 19.80 4.65
N LEU A 209 28.59 19.32 3.95
CA LEU A 209 29.89 20.01 3.83
C LEU A 209 29.78 21.26 2.95
N GLU A 210 29.07 21.20 1.83
CA GLU A 210 28.82 22.40 1.02
C GLU A 210 27.98 23.43 1.76
N LEU A 211 26.99 23.00 2.55
CA LEU A 211 26.24 23.88 3.42
C LEU A 211 27.14 24.53 4.50
N PHE A 212 28.07 23.80 5.06
CA PHE A 212 29.05 24.35 6.02
C PHE A 212 29.94 25.41 5.33
N ASP A 213 30.43 25.09 4.14
CA ASP A 213 31.29 25.98 3.39
C ASP A 213 30.57 27.25 2.96
N ALA A 214 29.31 27.17 2.53
CA ALA A 214 28.49 28.33 2.22
C ALA A 214 28.30 29.25 3.43
N LEU A 215 27.98 28.68 4.61
CA LEU A 215 27.83 29.44 5.86
C LEU A 215 29.15 30.07 6.33
N SER A 216 30.28 29.41 6.07
CA SER A 216 31.61 29.91 6.39
C SER A 216 32.04 31.06 5.45
N ARG A 217 31.78 30.93 4.12
CA ARG A 217 32.04 32.00 3.13
C ARG A 217 31.26 33.27 3.47
N ARG A 218 30.04 33.15 3.85
CA ARG A 218 29.18 34.26 4.27
C ARG A 218 29.79 35.11 5.39
N ARG A 219 30.67 34.52 6.21
CA ARG A 219 31.44 35.18 7.25
C ARG A 219 32.83 35.61 6.78
N ARG A 220 33.19 35.38 5.50
CA ARG A 220 34.52 35.61 4.95
C ARG A 220 35.64 34.89 5.70
N LEU A 221 35.33 33.77 6.34
CA LEU A 221 36.23 32.94 7.11
C LEU A 221 36.36 31.55 6.46
N LYS A 222 37.59 31.15 6.12
CA LYS A 222 37.87 29.75 5.78
C LYS A 222 38.22 29.03 7.09
N VAL A 223 37.26 28.35 7.69
CA VAL A 223 37.42 27.72 8.99
C VAL A 223 37.23 26.20 8.85
N GLU A 224 38.17 25.41 9.34
CA GLU A 224 38.06 23.93 9.41
C GLU A 224 37.42 23.44 10.72
N LYS A 225 37.28 24.33 11.68
CA LYS A 225 36.77 24.06 13.03
C LYS A 225 35.82 25.16 13.46
N ILE A 226 34.72 24.80 14.10
CA ILE A 226 33.78 25.76 14.68
C ILE A 226 33.55 25.52 16.16
N SER A 227 33.39 26.60 16.89
CA SER A 227 33.02 26.58 18.29
C SER A 227 31.53 26.23 18.48
N ARG A 228 31.09 26.03 19.70
CA ARG A 228 29.70 25.78 20.05
C ARG A 228 28.79 26.98 19.73
N GLU A 229 29.27 28.19 19.93
CA GLU A 229 28.55 29.44 19.65
C GLU A 229 28.37 29.62 18.13
N GLU A 230 29.42 29.39 17.38
CA GLU A 230 29.35 29.42 15.92
C GLU A 230 28.43 28.33 15.34
N LEU A 231 28.44 27.14 15.91
CA LEU A 231 27.50 26.07 15.56
C LEU A 231 26.04 26.50 15.82
N TYR A 232 25.77 27.22 16.90
CA TYR A 232 24.45 27.74 17.21
C TYR A 232 24.00 28.78 16.19
N GLU A 233 24.87 29.65 15.75
CA GLU A 233 24.57 30.63 14.71
C GLU A 233 24.30 29.94 13.36
N TYR A 234 25.12 28.94 12.98
CA TYR A 234 24.85 28.14 11.78
C TYR A 234 23.51 27.42 11.88
N TRP A 235 23.23 26.83 13.02
CA TRP A 235 21.95 26.17 13.29
C TRP A 235 20.77 27.13 13.20
N SER A 236 20.88 28.34 13.74
CA SER A 236 19.82 29.35 13.68
C SER A 236 19.51 29.78 12.25
N GLN A 237 20.54 29.98 11.42
CA GLN A 237 20.39 30.31 10.00
C GLN A 237 19.74 29.14 9.20
N ILE A 238 20.19 27.91 9.42
CA ILE A 238 19.66 26.70 8.77
C ILE A 238 18.17 26.47 9.12
N THR A 239 17.79 26.80 10.35
CA THR A 239 16.42 26.60 10.87
C THR A 239 15.51 27.81 10.71
N ASP A 240 16.04 28.94 10.20
CA ASP A 240 15.24 30.12 9.93
C ASP A 240 14.05 29.80 9.04
N GLN A 241 12.88 30.30 9.41
CA GLN A 241 11.64 30.07 8.66
C GLN A 241 11.44 31.11 7.54
N SER A 242 12.23 32.17 7.53
CA SER A 242 12.22 33.17 6.47
C SER A 242 12.57 32.50 5.13
N PHE A 243 11.78 32.80 4.12
CA PHE A 243 12.00 32.25 2.79
C PHE A 243 13.26 32.86 2.16
N ASP A 244 13.45 34.16 2.29
CA ASP A 244 14.56 34.91 1.70
C ASP A 244 15.91 34.43 2.28
N SER A 245 15.99 34.22 3.60
CA SER A 245 17.18 33.66 4.24
C SER A 245 17.53 32.27 3.71
N ARG A 246 16.56 31.41 3.51
CA ARG A 246 16.79 30.06 2.96
C ARG A 246 17.16 30.07 1.49
N LEU A 247 16.58 30.96 0.71
CA LEU A 247 16.94 31.13 -0.70
C LEU A 247 18.36 31.65 -0.83
N GLN A 248 18.73 32.60 0.01
CA GLN A 248 20.08 33.15 0.06
C GLN A 248 21.11 32.08 0.43
N ILE A 249 20.85 31.25 1.46
CA ILE A 249 21.74 30.13 1.82
C ILE A 249 21.85 29.15 0.64
N PHE A 250 20.75 28.88 -0.05
CA PHE A 250 20.77 28.00 -1.20
C PHE A 250 21.58 28.59 -2.37
N PHE A 251 21.46 29.88 -2.62
CA PHE A 251 22.25 30.62 -3.61
C PHE A 251 23.75 30.56 -3.26
N ASP A 252 24.11 30.89 -2.03
CA ASP A 252 25.49 30.85 -1.53
C ASP A 252 26.11 29.43 -1.56
N MET A 253 25.29 28.37 -1.53
CA MET A 253 25.75 27.00 -1.72
C MET A 253 26.11 26.71 -3.19
N VAL A 254 25.40 27.33 -4.12
CA VAL A 254 25.61 27.12 -5.57
C VAL A 254 26.74 28.01 -6.06
N ASP A 255 26.75 29.29 -5.70
CA ASP A 255 27.81 30.27 -5.97
C ASP A 255 29.05 29.91 -5.14
N LYS A 256 30.01 29.24 -5.76
CA LYS A 256 31.24 28.78 -5.10
C LYS A 256 32.35 29.82 -5.05
N ASN A 257 32.34 30.73 -6.02
CA ASN A 257 33.36 31.77 -6.19
C ASN A 257 32.96 33.07 -5.46
N ASP A 258 31.74 33.16 -4.93
CA ASP A 258 31.21 34.33 -4.19
C ASP A 258 31.18 35.61 -5.06
N ASP A 259 30.90 35.43 -6.39
CA ASP A 259 30.82 36.54 -7.34
C ASP A 259 29.39 37.08 -7.51
N GLY A 260 28.42 36.51 -6.84
CA GLY A 260 27.01 36.86 -6.91
C GLY A 260 26.32 36.36 -8.18
N ARG A 261 26.94 35.46 -8.93
CA ARG A 261 26.44 34.88 -10.18
C ARG A 261 26.55 33.36 -10.14
N ILE A 262 25.57 32.69 -10.70
CA ILE A 262 25.59 31.24 -10.82
C ILE A 262 25.82 30.87 -12.27
N THR A 263 26.93 30.25 -12.59
CA THR A 263 27.26 29.77 -13.91
C THR A 263 26.71 28.36 -14.17
N GLU A 264 26.69 27.94 -15.46
CA GLU A 264 26.24 26.57 -15.84
C GLU A 264 27.06 25.47 -15.15
N VAL A 265 28.37 25.71 -14.96
CA VAL A 265 29.27 24.75 -14.28
C VAL A 265 28.84 24.55 -12.82
N GLU A 266 28.50 25.62 -12.11
CA GLU A 266 28.06 25.59 -10.74
C GLU A 266 26.66 24.95 -10.61
N VAL A 267 25.76 25.23 -11.58
CA VAL A 267 24.47 24.51 -11.67
C VAL A 267 24.68 23.02 -11.86
N LYS A 268 25.60 22.59 -12.73
CA LYS A 268 25.95 21.18 -12.92
C LYS A 268 26.43 20.53 -11.62
N GLU A 269 27.33 21.21 -10.90
CA GLU A 269 27.88 20.68 -9.65
C GLU A 269 26.80 20.50 -8.57
N ILE A 270 25.90 21.44 -8.40
CA ILE A 270 24.84 21.33 -7.40
C ILE A 270 23.78 20.30 -7.81
N VAL A 271 23.52 20.12 -9.13
CA VAL A 271 22.69 19.02 -9.63
C VAL A 271 23.35 17.67 -9.30
N MET A 272 24.66 17.53 -9.50
CA MET A 272 25.41 16.33 -9.14
C MET A 272 25.38 16.07 -7.63
N LEU A 273 25.54 17.10 -6.80
CA LEU A 273 25.46 17.02 -5.36
C LEU A 273 24.07 16.57 -4.88
N SER A 274 23.02 17.16 -5.45
CA SER A 274 21.64 16.78 -5.16
C SER A 274 21.34 15.34 -5.59
N ALA A 275 21.84 14.92 -6.76
CA ALA A 275 21.70 13.55 -7.24
C ALA A 275 22.45 12.55 -6.34
N SER A 276 23.65 12.89 -5.88
CA SER A 276 24.44 12.09 -4.93
C SER A 276 23.71 11.92 -3.59
N ALA A 277 23.22 13.02 -3.01
CA ALA A 277 22.47 13.01 -1.75
C ALA A 277 21.19 12.16 -1.82
N ASN A 278 20.56 12.06 -2.99
CA ASN A 278 19.34 11.30 -3.23
C ASN A 278 19.57 9.92 -3.88
N LYS A 279 20.83 9.52 -4.12
CA LYS A 279 21.21 8.22 -4.72
C LYS A 279 20.61 8.00 -6.11
N LEU A 280 20.59 9.04 -6.93
CA LEU A 280 20.05 9.03 -8.30
C LEU A 280 21.21 9.00 -9.32
N SER A 281 21.70 7.79 -9.65
CA SER A 281 22.85 7.60 -10.55
C SER A 281 22.62 8.15 -11.96
N ARG A 282 21.45 7.91 -12.54
CA ARG A 282 21.13 8.41 -13.89
C ARG A 282 21.10 9.93 -13.98
N LEU A 283 20.57 10.58 -12.94
CA LEU A 283 20.55 12.04 -12.87
C LEU A 283 21.97 12.60 -12.80
N LYS A 284 22.89 11.90 -12.13
CA LYS A 284 24.29 12.29 -12.04
C LYS A 284 24.99 12.19 -13.39
N GLU A 285 24.69 11.14 -14.18
CA GLU A 285 25.24 10.95 -15.53
C GLU A 285 24.78 12.02 -16.53
N GLN A 286 23.58 12.54 -16.37
CA GLN A 286 22.94 13.55 -17.23
C GLN A 286 22.93 14.95 -16.61
N ALA A 287 23.79 15.23 -15.61
CA ALA A 287 23.78 16.50 -14.87
C ALA A 287 24.07 17.70 -15.76
N GLU A 288 24.88 17.53 -16.81
CA GLU A 288 25.21 18.58 -17.78
C GLU A 288 24.00 18.98 -18.63
N GLU A 289 23.29 17.98 -19.16
CA GLU A 289 22.06 18.21 -19.93
C GLU A 289 20.99 18.93 -19.09
N TYR A 290 20.89 18.59 -17.80
CA TYR A 290 19.94 19.24 -16.90
C TYR A 290 20.41 20.63 -16.43
N ALA A 291 21.72 20.88 -16.34
CA ALA A 291 22.24 22.21 -16.07
C ALA A 291 21.90 23.16 -17.24
N ALA A 292 22.16 22.73 -18.47
CA ALA A 292 21.78 23.49 -19.66
C ALA A 292 20.26 23.77 -19.72
N LEU A 293 19.42 22.81 -19.33
CA LEU A 293 17.98 23.01 -19.26
C LEU A 293 17.54 24.06 -18.20
N ILE A 294 18.24 24.10 -17.06
CA ILE A 294 18.01 25.13 -16.03
C ILE A 294 18.42 26.51 -16.55
N MET A 295 19.59 26.60 -17.19
CA MET A 295 20.08 27.84 -17.76
C MET A 295 19.14 28.37 -18.85
N GLU A 296 18.67 27.49 -19.76
CA GLU A 296 17.71 27.90 -20.81
C GLU A 296 16.43 28.55 -20.26
N GLU A 297 15.96 28.11 -19.09
CA GLU A 297 14.73 28.65 -18.47
C GLU A 297 15.00 29.87 -17.60
N LEU A 298 16.12 29.92 -16.88
CA LEU A 298 16.43 30.97 -15.91
C LEU A 298 17.26 32.10 -16.49
N ASP A 299 17.98 31.87 -17.59
CA ASP A 299 18.75 32.87 -18.34
C ASP A 299 18.17 33.07 -19.76
N PRO A 300 16.98 33.63 -19.92
CA PRO A 300 16.36 33.82 -21.24
C PRO A 300 17.15 34.82 -22.13
N GLU A 301 17.96 35.68 -21.52
CA GLU A 301 18.80 36.68 -22.22
C GLU A 301 20.16 36.10 -22.67
N ARG A 302 20.47 34.84 -22.27
CA ARG A 302 21.74 34.16 -22.62
C ARG A 302 22.99 34.90 -22.15
N LEU A 303 22.96 35.41 -20.93
CA LEU A 303 24.10 36.09 -20.31
C LEU A 303 25.18 35.09 -19.85
N GLY A 304 24.85 33.80 -19.78
CA GLY A 304 25.70 32.72 -19.30
C GLY A 304 25.78 32.59 -17.79
N TYR A 305 24.97 33.32 -17.05
CA TYR A 305 24.87 33.26 -15.59
C TYR A 305 23.48 33.65 -15.09
N ILE A 306 23.16 33.19 -13.87
CA ILE A 306 21.90 33.47 -13.17
C ILE A 306 22.22 34.31 -11.94
N GLU A 307 21.49 35.42 -11.72
CA GLU A 307 21.56 36.24 -10.52
C GLU A 307 20.39 35.90 -9.55
N LEU A 308 20.55 36.27 -8.27
CA LEU A 308 19.57 35.97 -7.22
C LEU A 308 18.16 36.48 -7.56
N TRP A 309 18.07 37.69 -8.13
CA TRP A 309 16.78 38.28 -8.49
C TRP A 309 16.02 37.49 -9.58
N GLN A 310 16.71 36.76 -10.45
CA GLN A 310 16.05 35.92 -11.44
C GLN A 310 15.39 34.70 -10.76
N LEU A 311 16.03 34.10 -9.76
CA LEU A 311 15.43 33.08 -8.89
C LEU A 311 14.26 33.68 -8.08
N GLU A 312 14.39 34.88 -7.55
CA GLU A 312 13.33 35.58 -6.83
C GLU A 312 12.13 35.89 -7.74
N THR A 313 12.37 36.31 -8.96
CA THR A 313 11.31 36.63 -9.93
C THR A 313 10.50 35.40 -10.31
N LEU A 314 11.15 34.26 -10.48
CA LEU A 314 10.46 32.98 -10.69
C LEU A 314 9.53 32.63 -9.52
N LEU A 315 9.88 33.07 -8.31
CA LEU A 315 9.18 32.76 -7.06
C LEU A 315 8.06 33.78 -6.73
N LEU A 316 8.22 35.04 -7.18
CA LEU A 316 7.26 36.12 -6.94
C LEU A 316 6.06 36.09 -7.89
N GLN A 317 6.09 35.29 -8.97
CA GLN A 317 4.89 35.10 -9.81
C GLN A 317 3.79 34.42 -8.95
N LYS A 318 2.83 35.25 -8.57
CA LYS A 318 1.75 34.94 -7.63
C LYS A 318 0.89 33.78 -8.09
N ASP A 319 1.06 32.63 -7.45
CA ASP A 319 0.03 31.61 -7.37
C ASP A 319 -0.99 32.01 -6.28
N THR A 320 -1.90 32.89 -6.59
CA THR A 320 -3.02 33.28 -5.72
C THR A 320 -3.87 32.09 -5.27
N TYR A 321 -3.91 31.05 -6.06
CA TYR A 321 -4.66 29.80 -5.77
C TYR A 321 -4.05 28.95 -4.64
N LEU A 322 -2.73 28.95 -4.48
CA LEU A 322 -2.05 28.13 -3.45
C LEU A 322 -2.12 28.76 -2.06
N SER A 323 -2.14 30.09 -1.96
CA SER A 323 -2.27 30.79 -0.68
C SER A 323 -3.64 30.55 -0.04
N TYR A 324 -4.70 30.46 -0.85
CA TYR A 324 -6.06 30.21 -0.39
C TYR A 324 -6.23 28.80 0.15
N SER A 325 -5.69 27.78 -0.54
CA SER A 325 -5.77 26.38 -0.07
C SER A 325 -4.91 26.12 1.17
N GLN A 326 -3.81 26.85 1.36
CA GLN A 326 -2.99 26.75 2.57
C GLN A 326 -3.64 27.46 3.76
N ALA A 327 -4.22 28.64 3.57
CA ALA A 327 -4.95 29.36 4.62
C ALA A 327 -6.15 28.52 5.13
N LEU A 328 -6.89 27.87 4.24
CA LEU A 328 -7.97 26.95 4.60
C LEU A 328 -7.45 25.69 5.35
N SER A 329 -6.27 25.20 5.01
CA SER A 329 -5.65 24.05 5.70
C SER A 329 -5.21 24.42 7.12
N TYR A 330 -4.65 25.64 7.32
CA TYR A 330 -4.22 26.10 8.65
C TYR A 330 -5.42 26.41 9.55
N THR A 331 -6.47 27.00 9.03
CA THR A 331 -7.69 27.29 9.81
C THR A 331 -8.43 26.01 10.20
N SER A 332 -8.52 25.01 9.32
CA SER A 332 -9.12 23.72 9.67
C SER A 332 -8.30 22.95 10.71
N GLN A 333 -6.97 23.09 10.66
CA GLN A 333 -6.07 22.46 11.62
C GLN A 333 -6.10 23.12 13.00
N ALA A 334 -6.16 24.46 13.06
CA ALA A 334 -6.33 25.23 14.29
C ALA A 334 -7.70 24.98 14.94
N LEU A 335 -8.76 24.86 14.14
CA LEU A 335 -10.11 24.54 14.62
C LEU A 335 -10.20 23.11 15.16
N SER A 336 -9.53 22.15 14.52
CA SER A 336 -9.49 20.76 14.99
C SER A 336 -8.70 20.61 16.31
N GLN A 337 -7.67 21.42 16.52
CA GLN A 337 -6.89 21.41 17.77
C GLN A 337 -7.69 22.04 18.93
N ASN A 338 -8.48 23.07 18.69
CA ASN A 338 -9.33 23.70 19.72
C ASN A 338 -10.51 22.81 20.12
N LEU A 339 -10.99 21.92 19.24
CA LEU A 339 -12.08 20.99 19.55
C LEU A 339 -11.60 19.72 20.27
N GLN A 340 -10.30 19.39 20.20
CA GLN A 340 -9.73 18.26 20.95
C GLN A 340 -9.84 18.40 22.47
N GLY A 341 -9.85 19.65 22.98
CA GLY A 341 -10.02 19.93 24.41
C GLY A 341 -11.41 19.68 24.99
N LEU A 342 -12.44 19.51 24.17
CA LEU A 342 -13.84 19.36 24.62
C LEU A 342 -14.30 17.91 24.77
N ARG A 343 -13.42 16.92 24.58
CA ARG A 343 -13.82 15.50 24.45
C ARG A 343 -13.37 14.61 25.59
N ASN A 344 -14.09 14.62 26.71
CA ASN A 344 -14.04 13.59 27.74
C ASN A 344 -15.09 12.50 27.48
N ARG A 345 -14.96 11.69 26.42
CA ARG A 345 -15.81 10.50 26.25
C ARG A 345 -15.25 9.34 27.09
N SER A 346 -16.14 8.68 27.86
CA SER A 346 -15.84 7.51 28.65
C SER A 346 -15.02 6.46 27.88
N ARG A 347 -13.98 5.90 28.52
CA ARG A 347 -13.13 4.82 27.94
C ARG A 347 -13.97 3.63 27.46
N ILE A 348 -15.08 3.33 28.13
CA ILE A 348 -15.99 2.23 27.82
C ILE A 348 -16.68 2.44 26.46
N VAL A 349 -17.20 3.64 26.18
CA VAL A 349 -17.86 3.97 24.90
C VAL A 349 -16.84 3.92 23.75
N ARG A 350 -15.59 4.30 24.00
CA ARG A 350 -14.51 4.20 23.01
C ARG A 350 -14.13 2.74 22.73
N MET A 351 -14.12 1.90 23.77
CA MET A 351 -13.85 0.46 23.61
C MET A 351 -15.01 -0.28 22.92
N SER A 352 -16.25 0.01 23.29
CA SER A 352 -17.41 -0.62 22.65
C SER A 352 -17.52 -0.26 21.16
N LYS A 353 -17.31 1.00 20.81
CA LYS A 353 -17.23 1.39 19.38
C LYS A 353 -16.09 0.65 18.65
N LYS A 354 -14.88 0.57 19.24
CA LYS A 354 -13.78 -0.21 18.64
C LYS A 354 -14.14 -1.68 18.46
N LEU A 355 -14.88 -2.28 19.39
CA LEU A 355 -15.29 -3.67 19.30
C LEU A 355 -16.34 -3.87 18.19
N VAL A 356 -17.37 -3.03 18.14
CA VAL A 356 -18.38 -3.08 17.05
C VAL A 356 -17.69 -2.99 15.70
N TYR A 357 -16.77 -2.08 15.57
CA TYR A 357 -16.01 -1.86 14.37
C TYR A 357 -15.11 -3.03 13.98
N TYR A 358 -14.49 -3.65 14.97
CA TYR A 358 -13.70 -4.85 14.73
C TYR A 358 -14.58 -6.00 14.24
N VAL A 359 -15.76 -6.15 14.81
CA VAL A 359 -16.73 -7.18 14.42
C VAL A 359 -17.25 -6.93 13.00
N GLU A 360 -17.66 -5.70 12.67
CA GLU A 360 -18.13 -5.35 11.32
C GLU A 360 -17.03 -5.57 10.25
N GLY A 361 -15.80 -5.13 10.53
CA GLY A 361 -14.66 -5.29 9.60
C GLY A 361 -14.19 -6.74 9.42
N ASN A 362 -14.46 -7.62 10.38
CA ASN A 362 -14.01 -9.01 10.38
C ASN A 362 -15.13 -10.04 10.48
N TRP A 363 -16.39 -9.67 10.26
CA TRP A 363 -17.54 -10.53 10.49
C TRP A 363 -17.43 -11.88 9.77
N LYS A 364 -16.92 -11.91 8.51
CA LYS A 364 -16.69 -13.15 7.76
C LYS A 364 -15.71 -14.10 8.44
N ARG A 365 -14.66 -13.55 9.04
CA ARG A 365 -13.66 -14.33 9.80
C ARG A 365 -14.26 -14.83 11.11
N ILE A 366 -14.94 -13.94 11.82
CA ILE A 366 -15.52 -14.22 13.13
C ILE A 366 -16.52 -15.34 13.02
N TRP A 367 -17.45 -15.27 12.07
CA TRP A 367 -18.49 -16.29 11.98
C TRP A 367 -17.93 -17.65 11.55
N VAL A 368 -16.94 -17.71 10.60
CA VAL A 368 -16.30 -18.97 10.20
C VAL A 368 -15.52 -19.59 11.36
N VAL A 369 -14.75 -18.81 12.10
CA VAL A 369 -14.02 -19.29 13.28
C VAL A 369 -14.98 -19.71 14.38
N SER A 370 -16.07 -18.98 14.61
CA SER A 370 -17.10 -19.34 15.60
C SER A 370 -17.79 -20.64 15.22
N LEU A 371 -18.18 -20.81 13.96
CA LEU A 371 -18.80 -22.04 13.47
C LEU A 371 -17.84 -23.24 13.65
N TRP A 372 -16.58 -23.07 13.23
CA TRP A 372 -15.57 -24.10 13.42
C TRP A 372 -15.36 -24.45 14.90
N THR A 373 -15.30 -23.46 15.79
CA THR A 373 -15.16 -23.64 17.23
C THR A 373 -16.40 -24.37 17.82
N MET A 374 -17.59 -24.01 17.40
CA MET A 374 -18.82 -24.69 17.82
C MET A 374 -18.83 -26.15 17.40
N ILE A 375 -18.41 -26.47 16.18
CA ILE A 375 -18.28 -27.86 15.71
C ILE A 375 -17.24 -28.60 16.57
N MET A 376 -16.10 -27.99 16.87
CA MET A 376 -15.08 -28.56 17.73
C MET A 376 -15.61 -28.89 19.12
N ILE A 377 -16.31 -27.96 19.76
CA ILE A 377 -16.92 -28.16 21.07
C ILE A 377 -17.99 -29.26 20.99
N GLY A 378 -18.81 -29.25 19.97
CA GLY A 378 -19.86 -30.28 19.77
C GLY A 378 -19.28 -31.68 19.62
N LEU A 379 -18.26 -31.86 18.78
CA LEU A 379 -17.57 -33.13 18.56
C LEU A 379 -16.88 -33.63 19.83
N PHE A 380 -16.18 -32.74 20.54
CA PHE A 380 -15.53 -33.06 21.82
C PHE A 380 -16.57 -33.54 22.85
N THR A 381 -17.64 -32.76 23.05
CA THR A 381 -18.69 -33.02 24.01
C THR A 381 -19.43 -34.31 23.68
N TRP A 382 -19.76 -34.53 22.40
CA TRP A 382 -20.40 -35.78 21.96
C TRP A 382 -19.57 -36.99 22.32
N LYS A 383 -18.27 -37.01 22.01
CA LYS A 383 -17.38 -38.13 22.34
C LYS A 383 -17.15 -38.26 23.85
N PHE A 384 -17.04 -37.16 24.54
CA PHE A 384 -16.90 -37.17 26.00
C PHE A 384 -18.08 -37.89 26.66
N PHE A 385 -19.29 -37.58 26.32
CA PHE A 385 -20.46 -38.27 26.87
C PHE A 385 -20.64 -39.69 26.34
N GLN A 386 -20.30 -39.99 25.09
CA GLN A 386 -20.33 -41.31 24.52
C GLN A 386 -19.39 -42.26 25.28
N TYR A 387 -18.18 -41.85 25.59
CA TYR A 387 -17.21 -42.64 26.33
C TYR A 387 -17.49 -42.73 27.84
N LYS A 388 -18.20 -41.75 28.40
CA LYS A 388 -18.70 -41.82 29.80
C LYS A 388 -19.59 -43.01 30.05
N GLN A 389 -20.31 -43.49 29.03
CA GLN A 389 -21.20 -44.65 29.11
C GLN A 389 -20.45 -45.98 28.90
N LYS A 390 -19.16 -45.93 28.50
CA LYS A 390 -18.35 -47.15 28.29
C LYS A 390 -17.83 -47.70 29.62
N ASN A 391 -17.68 -49.04 29.69
CA ASN A 391 -17.11 -49.71 30.85
C ASN A 391 -15.70 -49.27 31.17
N ALA A 392 -14.90 -48.93 30.15
CA ALA A 392 -13.53 -48.45 30.31
C ALA A 392 -13.45 -47.15 31.16
N PHE A 393 -14.50 -46.32 31.19
CA PHE A 393 -14.56 -45.13 32.03
C PHE A 393 -14.46 -45.47 33.53
N LYS A 394 -15.00 -46.60 33.94
CA LYS A 394 -14.98 -47.01 35.37
C LYS A 394 -13.57 -47.26 35.92
N VAL A 395 -12.61 -47.50 35.02
CA VAL A 395 -11.20 -47.73 35.35
C VAL A 395 -10.34 -46.53 34.97
N MET A 396 -10.44 -46.07 33.72
CA MET A 396 -9.55 -45.04 33.17
C MET A 396 -10.01 -43.60 33.54
N GLY A 397 -11.29 -43.41 33.89
CA GLY A 397 -11.84 -42.14 34.35
C GLY A 397 -11.90 -41.02 33.31
N TYR A 398 -11.86 -39.80 33.78
CA TYR A 398 -12.00 -38.59 32.95
C TYR A 398 -10.87 -38.37 31.94
N CYS A 399 -9.70 -38.93 32.18
CA CYS A 399 -8.57 -38.84 31.25
C CYS A 399 -8.91 -39.51 29.90
N LEU A 400 -9.55 -40.69 29.94
CA LEU A 400 -10.04 -41.36 28.76
C LEU A 400 -11.04 -40.51 28.00
N LEU A 401 -11.97 -39.86 28.71
CA LEU A 401 -12.99 -39.00 28.09
C LEU A 401 -12.36 -37.83 27.35
N THR A 402 -11.39 -37.18 28.01
CA THR A 402 -10.67 -36.02 27.43
C THR A 402 -9.84 -36.46 26.24
N ALA A 403 -9.12 -37.60 26.33
CA ALA A 403 -8.33 -38.16 25.24
C ALA A 403 -9.19 -38.49 24.01
N LYS A 404 -10.36 -39.12 24.21
CA LYS A 404 -11.27 -39.51 23.12
C LYS A 404 -12.04 -38.32 22.55
N GLY A 405 -12.40 -37.32 23.36
CA GLY A 405 -12.92 -36.04 22.90
C GLY A 405 -11.91 -35.31 22.00
N ALA A 406 -10.64 -35.23 22.46
CA ALA A 406 -9.56 -34.64 21.68
C ALA A 406 -9.28 -35.41 20.39
N ALA A 407 -9.33 -36.76 20.42
CA ALA A 407 -9.14 -37.60 19.22
C ALA A 407 -10.18 -37.25 18.13
N GLU A 408 -11.46 -37.07 18.50
CA GLU A 408 -12.48 -36.75 17.50
C GLU A 408 -12.32 -35.36 16.89
N THR A 409 -11.90 -34.38 17.70
CA THR A 409 -11.56 -33.05 17.17
C THR A 409 -10.31 -33.08 16.30
N LEU A 410 -9.33 -33.97 16.62
CA LEU A 410 -8.15 -34.20 15.79
C LEU A 410 -8.53 -34.74 14.41
N LYS A 411 -9.38 -35.78 14.33
CA LYS A 411 -9.86 -36.33 13.05
C LYS A 411 -10.47 -35.26 12.17
N PHE A 412 -11.37 -34.45 12.74
CA PHE A 412 -12.01 -33.35 12.03
C PHE A 412 -11.01 -32.31 11.53
N ASN A 413 -10.05 -31.90 12.37
CA ASN A 413 -9.05 -30.91 11.99
C ASN A 413 -8.05 -31.45 10.96
N MET A 414 -7.63 -32.70 11.05
CA MET A 414 -6.77 -33.35 10.06
C MET A 414 -7.48 -33.47 8.70
N ALA A 415 -8.79 -33.66 8.69
CA ALA A 415 -9.60 -33.62 7.47
C ALA A 415 -9.71 -32.19 6.92
N LEU A 416 -10.06 -31.24 7.77
CA LEU A 416 -10.33 -29.86 7.38
C LEU A 416 -9.07 -29.12 6.90
N ILE A 417 -7.88 -29.41 7.47
CA ILE A 417 -6.64 -28.68 7.16
C ILE A 417 -6.19 -28.83 5.71
N LEU A 418 -6.65 -29.87 5.00
CA LEU A 418 -6.38 -30.07 3.57
C LEU A 418 -7.19 -29.13 2.67
N MET A 419 -8.40 -28.73 3.08
CA MET A 419 -9.31 -27.92 2.27
C MET A 419 -8.73 -26.52 1.91
N PRO A 420 -8.15 -25.77 2.86
CA PRO A 420 -7.56 -24.47 2.57
C PRO A 420 -6.38 -24.49 1.57
N VAL A 421 -5.80 -25.65 1.28
CA VAL A 421 -4.68 -25.78 0.32
C VAL A 421 -5.10 -26.38 -1.02
N CYS A 422 -6.37 -26.76 -1.19
CA CYS A 422 -6.98 -27.18 -2.45
C CYS A 422 -7.34 -25.96 -3.33
N ARG A 423 -6.37 -25.44 -4.06
CA ARG A 423 -6.46 -24.12 -4.70
C ARG A 423 -7.46 -24.06 -5.86
N ASN A 424 -7.61 -25.11 -6.64
CA ASN A 424 -8.62 -25.14 -7.72
C ASN A 424 -10.03 -25.12 -7.11
N THR A 425 -10.26 -25.93 -6.09
CA THR A 425 -11.53 -25.97 -5.35
C THR A 425 -11.84 -24.61 -4.73
N ILE A 426 -10.87 -23.97 -4.09
CA ILE A 426 -11.03 -22.61 -3.51
C ILE A 426 -11.32 -21.58 -4.61
N THR A 427 -10.64 -21.62 -5.74
CA THR A 427 -10.87 -20.72 -6.87
C THR A 427 -12.29 -20.89 -7.41
N TRP A 428 -12.77 -22.11 -7.48
CA TRP A 428 -14.14 -22.41 -7.88
C TRP A 428 -15.15 -21.96 -6.84
N LEU A 429 -14.98 -22.31 -5.56
CA LEU A 429 -15.87 -21.92 -4.46
C LEU A 429 -15.96 -20.38 -4.32
N ARG A 430 -14.84 -19.69 -4.52
CA ARG A 430 -14.79 -18.22 -4.51
C ARG A 430 -15.67 -17.60 -5.61
N SER A 431 -15.80 -18.25 -6.76
CA SER A 431 -16.64 -17.78 -7.86
C SER A 431 -18.14 -17.98 -7.60
N THR A 432 -18.51 -18.79 -6.61
CA THR A 432 -19.89 -19.06 -6.20
C THR A 432 -20.40 -18.02 -5.19
N LYS A 433 -21.69 -18.11 -4.80
CA LYS A 433 -22.30 -17.28 -3.76
C LYS A 433 -21.61 -17.45 -2.38
N LEU A 434 -20.92 -18.58 -2.14
CA LEU A 434 -20.16 -18.81 -0.91
C LEU A 434 -19.06 -17.78 -0.69
N GLY A 435 -18.48 -17.20 -1.75
CA GLY A 435 -17.49 -16.13 -1.66
C GLY A 435 -18.02 -14.85 -0.99
N LEU A 436 -19.34 -14.68 -0.90
CA LEU A 436 -19.93 -13.56 -0.17
C LEU A 436 -19.83 -13.75 1.36
N PHE A 437 -19.85 -14.99 1.83
CA PHE A 437 -19.91 -15.33 3.27
C PHE A 437 -18.55 -15.83 3.81
N VAL A 438 -17.79 -16.56 3.01
CA VAL A 438 -16.52 -17.17 3.42
C VAL A 438 -15.33 -16.34 2.91
N PRO A 439 -14.39 -15.95 3.78
CA PRO A 439 -13.22 -15.17 3.40
C PRO A 439 -12.13 -16.07 2.80
N PHE A 440 -12.33 -16.57 1.58
CA PHE A 440 -11.36 -17.45 0.91
C PHE A 440 -9.97 -16.84 0.71
N ASP A 441 -9.85 -15.52 0.80
CA ASP A 441 -8.55 -14.82 0.75
C ASP A 441 -7.69 -15.06 1.98
N ASP A 442 -8.31 -15.54 3.07
CA ASP A 442 -7.68 -15.80 4.36
C ASP A 442 -7.37 -17.29 4.60
N ASN A 443 -7.46 -18.12 3.56
CA ASN A 443 -7.35 -19.58 3.64
C ASN A 443 -6.05 -20.05 4.34
N ILE A 444 -4.91 -19.41 4.08
CA ILE A 444 -3.63 -19.77 4.71
C ILE A 444 -3.62 -19.43 6.21
N ASN A 445 -4.22 -18.31 6.61
CA ASN A 445 -4.34 -17.98 8.03
C ASN A 445 -5.25 -19.00 8.74
N PHE A 446 -6.34 -19.40 8.10
CA PHE A 446 -7.22 -20.43 8.63
C PHE A 446 -6.51 -21.78 8.73
N HIS A 447 -5.72 -22.18 7.71
CA HIS A 447 -4.88 -23.37 7.76
C HIS A 447 -3.93 -23.37 8.96
N THR A 448 -3.26 -22.26 9.25
CA THR A 448 -2.37 -22.14 10.41
C THR A 448 -3.13 -22.17 11.74
N THR A 449 -4.36 -21.67 11.78
CA THR A 449 -5.23 -21.73 12.97
C THR A 449 -5.65 -23.16 13.28
N ILE A 450 -6.03 -23.92 12.24
CA ILE A 450 -6.33 -25.36 12.37
C ILE A 450 -5.09 -26.13 12.85
N ALA A 451 -3.91 -25.83 12.29
CA ALA A 451 -2.65 -26.45 12.73
C ALA A 451 -2.36 -26.21 14.22
N ALA A 452 -2.62 -25.03 14.74
CA ALA A 452 -2.48 -24.75 16.17
C ALA A 452 -3.47 -25.58 17.02
N ALA A 453 -4.70 -25.74 16.57
CA ALA A 453 -5.69 -26.58 17.24
C ALA A 453 -5.30 -28.07 17.20
N ILE A 454 -4.66 -28.55 16.12
CA ILE A 454 -4.11 -29.91 16.03
C ILE A 454 -3.05 -30.10 17.11
N VAL A 455 -2.11 -29.16 17.28
CA VAL A 455 -1.08 -29.25 18.33
C VAL A 455 -1.71 -29.36 19.72
N VAL A 456 -2.69 -28.52 20.04
CA VAL A 456 -3.42 -28.60 21.32
C VAL A 456 -4.13 -29.95 21.47
N GLY A 457 -4.80 -30.44 20.43
CA GLY A 457 -5.48 -31.73 20.42
C GLY A 457 -4.52 -32.90 20.63
N VAL A 458 -3.33 -32.87 20.00
CA VAL A 458 -2.29 -33.89 20.19
C VAL A 458 -1.78 -33.92 21.63
N ILE A 459 -1.50 -32.78 22.24
CA ILE A 459 -1.07 -32.67 23.64
C ILE A 459 -2.15 -33.25 24.56
N LEU A 460 -3.42 -32.94 24.36
CA LEU A 460 -4.53 -33.46 25.15
C LEU A 460 -4.71 -34.99 24.93
N HIS A 461 -4.64 -35.46 23.69
CA HIS A 461 -4.86 -36.85 23.36
C HIS A 461 -3.72 -37.73 23.92
N VAL A 462 -2.50 -37.41 23.52
CA VAL A 462 -1.31 -38.22 23.90
C VAL A 462 -0.99 -38.06 25.38
N GLY A 463 -1.05 -36.85 25.90
CA GLY A 463 -0.78 -36.56 27.32
C GLY A 463 -1.73 -37.29 28.26
N ASN A 464 -3.03 -37.34 27.96
CA ASN A 464 -3.97 -38.11 28.78
C ASN A 464 -3.77 -39.63 28.67
N HIS A 465 -3.42 -40.17 27.48
CA HIS A 465 -3.13 -41.59 27.32
C HIS A 465 -1.86 -41.98 28.10
N LEU A 466 -0.75 -41.29 27.85
CA LEU A 466 0.53 -41.68 28.43
C LEU A 466 0.65 -41.39 29.93
N ALA A 467 0.18 -40.20 30.38
CA ALA A 467 0.39 -39.78 31.75
C ALA A 467 -0.78 -40.12 32.71
N CYS A 468 -1.92 -40.55 32.22
CA CYS A 468 -3.08 -40.74 33.09
C CYS A 468 -3.83 -42.06 32.87
N ASP A 469 -4.43 -42.30 31.71
CA ASP A 469 -5.34 -43.48 31.57
C ASP A 469 -4.60 -44.79 31.43
N PHE A 470 -3.42 -44.86 30.82
CA PHE A 470 -2.57 -46.04 30.81
C PHE A 470 -2.08 -46.40 32.21
N PRO A 471 -1.48 -45.50 33.00
CA PRO A 471 -1.17 -45.78 34.41
C PRO A 471 -2.38 -46.29 35.20
N ARG A 472 -3.57 -45.66 35.07
CA ARG A 472 -4.77 -46.10 35.78
C ARG A 472 -5.24 -47.49 35.36
N LEU A 473 -5.05 -47.86 34.10
CA LEU A 473 -5.37 -49.21 33.62
C LEU A 473 -4.46 -50.22 34.29
N ILE A 474 -3.13 -49.93 34.33
CA ILE A 474 -2.12 -50.78 34.86
C ILE A 474 -2.24 -50.95 36.39
N ASP A 475 -2.53 -49.86 37.10
CA ASP A 475 -2.68 -49.87 38.56
C ASP A 475 -4.04 -50.42 39.03
N SER A 476 -4.94 -50.72 38.11
CA SER A 476 -6.28 -51.23 38.45
C SER A 476 -6.18 -52.60 39.09
N SER A 477 -7.11 -52.96 40.02
CA SER A 477 -7.17 -54.30 40.58
C SER A 477 -7.57 -55.34 39.50
N ASN A 478 -7.07 -56.59 39.64
CA ASN A 478 -7.36 -57.66 38.68
C ASN A 478 -8.86 -57.93 38.54
N GLU A 479 -9.63 -57.74 39.60
CA GLU A 479 -11.08 -57.92 39.54
C GLU A 479 -11.75 -56.82 38.71
N LYS A 480 -11.37 -55.57 38.88
CA LYS A 480 -11.85 -54.44 38.05
C LYS A 480 -11.45 -54.61 36.60
N TYR A 481 -10.20 -55.01 36.35
CA TYR A 481 -9.72 -55.29 35.00
C TYR A 481 -10.57 -56.36 34.31
N LYS A 482 -10.68 -57.56 34.93
CA LYS A 482 -11.48 -58.69 34.37
C LYS A 482 -12.92 -58.28 34.12
N LYS A 483 -13.54 -57.49 35.00
CA LYS A 483 -14.94 -57.10 34.91
C LYS A 483 -15.20 -56.06 33.83
N PHE A 484 -14.31 -55.08 33.61
CA PHE A 484 -14.61 -53.91 32.80
C PHE A 484 -13.73 -53.78 31.54
N LEU A 485 -12.53 -54.41 31.46
CA LEU A 485 -11.54 -54.17 30.42
C LEU A 485 -11.11 -55.42 29.68
N SER A 486 -11.32 -56.60 30.22
CA SER A 486 -10.88 -57.88 29.60
C SER A 486 -11.44 -58.10 28.20
N HIS A 487 -12.63 -57.59 27.90
CA HIS A 487 -13.25 -57.65 26.58
C HIS A 487 -12.49 -56.81 25.55
N ASP A 488 -11.95 -55.67 25.96
CA ASP A 488 -11.31 -54.71 25.05
C ASP A 488 -9.78 -54.93 24.95
N PHE A 489 -9.10 -55.38 26.03
CA PHE A 489 -7.64 -55.51 26.10
C PHE A 489 -7.17 -56.97 26.25
N GLY A 490 -8.09 -57.95 26.23
CA GLY A 490 -7.75 -59.34 26.35
C GLY A 490 -7.74 -59.86 27.79
N SER A 491 -7.51 -61.19 27.95
CA SER A 491 -7.57 -61.88 29.25
C SER A 491 -6.44 -61.53 30.21
N HIS A 492 -5.28 -61.16 29.69
CA HIS A 492 -4.11 -60.75 30.46
C HIS A 492 -4.04 -59.21 30.50
N LYS A 493 -3.74 -58.71 31.68
CA LYS A 493 -3.55 -57.27 31.89
C LYS A 493 -2.26 -56.80 31.21
N PRO A 494 -2.32 -55.84 30.27
CA PRO A 494 -1.13 -55.40 29.55
C PRO A 494 -0.21 -54.60 30.47
N THR A 495 1.09 -54.67 30.19
CA THR A 495 2.09 -53.78 30.79
C THR A 495 2.09 -52.44 30.04
N TYR A 496 2.69 -51.41 30.67
CA TYR A 496 2.86 -50.12 30.01
C TYR A 496 3.59 -50.24 28.66
N LEU A 497 4.60 -51.07 28.62
CA LEU A 497 5.40 -51.29 27.44
C LEU A 497 4.61 -52.00 26.33
N ASP A 498 3.70 -52.91 26.66
CA ASP A 498 2.82 -53.59 25.68
C ASP A 498 1.88 -52.57 25.01
N LEU A 499 1.31 -51.64 25.79
CA LEU A 499 0.48 -50.55 25.26
C LEU A 499 1.26 -49.58 24.33
N VAL A 500 2.53 -49.28 24.68
CA VAL A 500 3.37 -48.41 23.86
C VAL A 500 3.91 -49.12 22.61
N LYS A 501 4.25 -50.41 22.72
CA LYS A 501 4.73 -51.22 21.58
C LYS A 501 3.60 -51.72 20.66
N GLY A 502 2.36 -51.64 21.07
CA GLY A 502 1.20 -51.89 20.22
C GLY A 502 1.17 -51.02 18.97
N THR A 503 0.47 -51.49 17.94
CA THR A 503 0.35 -50.75 16.67
C THR A 503 -0.12 -49.31 16.91
N GLU A 504 -1.05 -49.10 17.82
CA GLU A 504 -1.59 -47.80 18.21
C GLU A 504 -0.53 -46.90 18.87
N GLY A 505 0.26 -47.48 19.77
CA GLY A 505 1.33 -46.77 20.46
C GLY A 505 2.43 -46.33 19.50
N VAL A 506 2.96 -47.27 18.72
CA VAL A 506 4.06 -47.03 17.77
C VAL A 506 3.64 -46.00 16.70
N THR A 507 2.47 -46.23 16.06
CA THR A 507 1.98 -45.30 15.02
C THR A 507 1.72 -43.90 15.60
N GLY A 508 1.18 -43.82 16.83
CA GLY A 508 0.94 -42.55 17.54
C GLY A 508 2.24 -41.78 17.81
N ILE A 509 3.27 -42.45 18.35
CA ILE A 509 4.57 -41.84 18.64
C ILE A 509 5.26 -41.39 17.37
N LEU A 510 5.29 -42.20 16.32
CA LEU A 510 5.88 -41.81 15.04
C LEU A 510 5.18 -40.55 14.44
N MET A 511 3.83 -40.51 14.51
CA MET A 511 3.09 -39.31 14.07
C MET A 511 3.51 -38.09 14.87
N VAL A 512 3.63 -38.19 16.19
CA VAL A 512 4.04 -37.03 17.03
C VAL A 512 5.43 -36.54 16.64
N ILE A 513 6.38 -37.47 16.41
CA ILE A 513 7.75 -37.11 16.00
C ILE A 513 7.74 -36.36 14.64
N PHE A 514 7.09 -36.95 13.62
CA PHE A 514 7.03 -36.31 12.29
C PHE A 514 6.28 -34.98 12.31
N MET A 515 5.18 -34.89 13.06
CA MET A 515 4.44 -33.66 13.23
C MET A 515 5.25 -32.58 13.98
N ALA A 516 6.00 -32.96 15.02
CA ALA A 516 6.86 -32.04 15.75
C ALA A 516 7.93 -31.43 14.83
N ILE A 517 8.58 -32.25 14.00
CA ILE A 517 9.55 -31.78 13.00
C ILE A 517 8.86 -30.82 12.01
N ALA A 518 7.77 -31.26 11.38
CA ALA A 518 7.08 -30.51 10.35
C ALA A 518 6.52 -29.17 10.87
N PHE A 519 5.91 -29.16 12.07
CA PHE A 519 5.36 -27.92 12.66
C PHE A 519 6.46 -26.97 13.14
N THR A 520 7.55 -27.48 13.73
CA THR A 520 8.67 -26.64 14.18
C THR A 520 9.28 -25.90 13.00
N LEU A 521 9.60 -26.61 11.91
CA LEU A 521 10.17 -26.00 10.72
C LEU A 521 9.17 -25.14 9.93
N ALA A 522 7.86 -25.32 10.11
CA ALA A 522 6.82 -24.45 9.55
C ALA A 522 6.68 -23.13 10.32
N THR A 523 7.21 -23.00 11.53
CA THR A 523 7.14 -21.76 12.29
C THR A 523 7.84 -20.61 11.57
N ARG A 524 7.41 -19.37 11.85
CA ARG A 524 7.97 -18.18 11.22
C ARG A 524 9.48 -18.03 11.48
N TRP A 525 9.96 -18.46 12.62
CA TRP A 525 11.37 -18.34 13.02
C TRP A 525 12.29 -19.19 12.12
N PHE A 526 11.92 -20.44 11.87
CA PHE A 526 12.70 -21.33 11.00
C PHE A 526 12.46 -21.01 9.52
N ARG A 527 11.22 -20.93 9.08
CA ARG A 527 10.87 -20.72 7.66
C ARG A 527 11.43 -19.45 7.06
N ARG A 528 11.64 -18.36 7.85
CA ARG A 528 12.15 -17.07 7.37
C ARG A 528 13.60 -16.81 7.77
N ASN A 529 14.35 -17.81 8.14
CA ASN A 529 15.75 -17.67 8.58
C ASN A 529 15.96 -16.61 9.67
N LEU A 530 15.00 -16.44 10.59
CA LEU A 530 15.14 -15.49 11.69
C LEU A 530 16.08 -16.04 12.78
N ILE A 531 16.20 -17.35 12.87
CA ILE A 531 17.17 -18.05 13.71
C ILE A 531 18.36 -18.41 12.81
N LYS A 532 19.52 -17.90 13.16
CA LYS A 532 20.79 -18.27 12.51
C LYS A 532 21.40 -19.45 13.28
N LEU A 533 21.41 -20.61 12.67
CA LEU A 533 22.06 -21.79 13.22
C LEU A 533 23.51 -21.89 12.71
N PRO A 534 24.43 -22.46 13.50
CA PRO A 534 25.80 -22.73 13.04
C PRO A 534 25.82 -23.80 11.95
N LYS A 535 26.82 -23.78 11.08
CA LYS A 535 27.05 -24.83 10.09
C LYS A 535 27.36 -26.16 10.81
N PRO A 536 26.78 -27.29 10.35
CA PRO A 536 25.99 -27.54 9.13
C PRO A 536 24.47 -27.34 9.28
N PHE A 537 23.98 -26.94 10.47
CA PHE A 537 22.55 -26.85 10.77
C PHE A 537 21.86 -25.63 10.14
N ASP A 538 22.59 -24.71 9.52
CA ASP A 538 22.05 -23.60 8.75
C ASP A 538 21.10 -24.06 7.62
N ARG A 539 21.31 -25.27 7.09
CA ARG A 539 20.46 -25.88 6.06
C ARG A 539 19.08 -26.32 6.57
N VAL A 540 18.89 -26.44 7.89
CA VAL A 540 17.62 -26.80 8.51
C VAL A 540 16.70 -25.58 8.67
N THR A 541 17.16 -24.40 8.30
CA THR A 541 16.37 -23.16 8.28
C THR A 541 16.08 -22.73 6.84
N GLY A 542 15.04 -21.92 6.68
CA GLY A 542 14.65 -21.42 5.36
C GLY A 542 13.38 -22.05 4.81
N PHE A 543 12.98 -21.54 3.65
CA PHE A 543 11.74 -22.00 2.99
C PHE A 543 11.86 -23.44 2.50
N ASN A 544 13.02 -23.86 2.00
CA ASN A 544 13.22 -25.21 1.49
C ASN A 544 13.13 -26.26 2.60
N ALA A 545 13.77 -26.01 3.74
CA ALA A 545 13.67 -26.91 4.91
C ALA A 545 12.21 -27.06 5.37
N PHE A 546 11.46 -25.98 5.44
CA PHE A 546 10.01 -26.03 5.69
C PHE A 546 9.28 -26.85 4.61
N TRP A 547 9.54 -26.59 3.34
CA TRP A 547 8.84 -27.23 2.23
C TRP A 547 9.03 -28.75 2.25
N TYR A 548 10.27 -29.23 2.34
CA TYR A 548 10.56 -30.66 2.38
C TYR A 548 10.04 -31.33 3.65
N SER A 549 10.25 -30.73 4.81
CA SER A 549 9.74 -31.30 6.08
C SER A 549 8.21 -31.36 6.13
N HIS A 550 7.52 -30.43 5.46
CA HIS A 550 6.05 -30.44 5.41
C HIS A 550 5.49 -31.65 4.63
N HIS A 551 6.27 -32.25 3.74
CA HIS A 551 5.87 -33.49 3.05
C HIS A 551 5.89 -34.71 3.96
N LEU A 552 6.47 -34.66 5.17
CA LEU A 552 6.33 -35.70 6.19
C LEU A 552 4.86 -35.95 6.56
N PHE A 553 3.98 -34.98 6.31
CA PHE A 553 2.55 -35.19 6.49
C PHE A 553 1.95 -36.28 5.61
N VAL A 554 2.57 -36.65 4.49
CA VAL A 554 2.16 -37.84 3.72
C VAL A 554 2.30 -39.08 4.57
N ILE A 555 3.43 -39.23 5.28
CA ILE A 555 3.68 -40.34 6.21
C ILE A 555 2.71 -40.25 7.39
N VAL A 556 2.51 -39.04 7.96
CA VAL A 556 1.56 -38.84 9.05
C VAL A 556 0.14 -39.26 8.68
N TYR A 557 -0.35 -38.94 7.47
CA TYR A 557 -1.68 -39.39 7.04
C TYR A 557 -1.77 -40.90 6.83
N ALA A 558 -0.73 -41.54 6.30
CA ALA A 558 -0.65 -43.01 6.19
C ALA A 558 -0.70 -43.63 7.60
N LEU A 559 0.13 -43.16 8.51
CA LEU A 559 0.13 -43.62 9.91
C LEU A 559 -1.20 -43.35 10.62
N LEU A 560 -1.86 -42.21 10.33
CA LEU A 560 -3.16 -41.84 10.91
C LEU A 560 -4.28 -42.79 10.46
N ILE A 561 -4.26 -43.26 9.22
CA ILE A 561 -5.20 -44.29 8.72
C ILE A 561 -4.97 -45.61 9.46
N ILE A 562 -3.71 -46.04 9.57
CA ILE A 562 -3.34 -47.26 10.32
C ILE A 562 -3.75 -47.12 11.80
N HIS A 563 -3.37 -46.03 12.46
CA HIS A 563 -3.74 -45.74 13.85
C HIS A 563 -5.25 -45.70 14.07
N GLY A 564 -5.99 -45.24 13.08
CA GLY A 564 -7.45 -45.19 13.10
C GLY A 564 -8.11 -46.54 12.87
N GLU A 565 -7.41 -47.52 12.29
CA GLU A 565 -7.90 -48.88 12.11
C GLU A 565 -7.64 -49.76 13.35
N PHE A 566 -6.49 -49.63 13.96
CA PHE A 566 -6.14 -50.36 15.20
C PHE A 566 -6.52 -49.50 16.41
N LEU A 567 -7.64 -49.84 17.07
CA LEU A 567 -8.17 -49.09 18.22
C LEU A 567 -8.51 -50.06 19.37
N TYR A 568 -7.94 -49.85 20.55
CA TYR A 568 -8.16 -50.70 21.74
C TYR A 568 -9.64 -50.89 22.13
N LEU A 569 -10.48 -49.86 22.00
CA LEU A 569 -11.85 -49.85 22.50
C LEU A 569 -12.93 -49.94 21.40
N VAL A 570 -12.55 -50.06 20.14
CA VAL A 570 -13.46 -50.11 18.99
C VAL A 570 -12.97 -51.18 17.99
N HIS A 571 -13.62 -52.33 17.94
CA HIS A 571 -13.23 -53.43 17.07
C HIS A 571 -14.01 -53.50 15.76
N ILE A 572 -15.23 -52.94 15.76
CA ILE A 572 -16.12 -52.99 14.61
C ILE A 572 -15.71 -51.93 13.59
N TRP A 573 -15.42 -52.31 12.35
CA TRP A 573 -14.86 -51.46 11.30
C TRP A 573 -15.71 -50.24 10.98
N TYR A 574 -17.02 -50.35 10.86
CA TYR A 574 -17.91 -49.20 10.54
C TYR A 574 -18.10 -48.24 11.71
N ARG A 575 -17.61 -48.53 12.90
CA ARG A 575 -17.53 -47.62 14.05
C ARG A 575 -16.20 -46.85 14.14
N LYS A 576 -15.23 -47.24 13.31
CA LYS A 576 -13.91 -46.57 13.19
C LYS A 576 -14.04 -45.40 12.22
N THR A 577 -14.26 -44.19 12.76
CA THR A 577 -14.67 -43.04 11.97
C THR A 577 -13.51 -42.29 11.28
N THR A 578 -12.26 -42.62 11.54
CA THR A 578 -11.07 -41.90 11.01
C THR A 578 -11.09 -41.85 9.48
N TRP A 579 -11.28 -42.99 8.81
CA TRP A 579 -11.34 -43.03 7.35
C TRP A 579 -12.51 -42.25 6.76
N MET A 580 -13.64 -42.18 7.47
CA MET A 580 -14.82 -41.41 7.03
C MET A 580 -14.53 -39.91 7.00
N TYR A 581 -13.79 -39.37 7.98
CA TYR A 581 -13.35 -37.99 7.98
C TYR A 581 -12.35 -37.70 6.88
N LEU A 582 -11.42 -38.62 6.61
CA LEU A 582 -10.27 -38.37 5.73
C LEU A 582 -10.56 -38.65 4.26
N ALA A 583 -11.48 -39.58 3.93
CA ALA A 583 -11.71 -40.04 2.56
C ALA A 583 -11.96 -38.91 1.58
N VAL A 584 -12.94 -38.05 1.81
CA VAL A 584 -13.27 -36.95 0.90
C VAL A 584 -12.16 -35.92 0.79
N PRO A 585 -11.59 -35.37 1.89
CA PRO A 585 -10.49 -34.40 1.80
C PRO A 585 -9.23 -34.96 1.14
N LEU A 586 -8.86 -36.21 1.41
CA LEU A 586 -7.69 -36.84 0.78
C LEU A 586 -7.90 -37.05 -0.72
N LEU A 587 -9.07 -37.58 -1.12
CA LEU A 587 -9.40 -37.75 -2.54
C LEU A 587 -9.42 -36.40 -3.28
N LEU A 588 -9.99 -35.38 -2.65
CA LEU A 588 -9.99 -34.03 -3.22
C LEU A 588 -8.56 -33.51 -3.39
N TYR A 589 -7.72 -33.64 -2.37
CA TYR A 589 -6.32 -33.21 -2.42
C TYR A 589 -5.52 -34.01 -3.46
N ALA A 590 -5.70 -35.31 -3.53
CA ALA A 590 -5.08 -36.18 -4.56
C ALA A 590 -5.54 -35.75 -5.97
N GLY A 591 -6.83 -35.52 -6.16
CA GLY A 591 -7.39 -35.00 -7.41
C GLY A 591 -6.79 -33.65 -7.83
N GLU A 592 -6.57 -32.74 -6.87
CA GLU A 592 -5.88 -31.46 -7.13
C GLU A 592 -4.43 -31.67 -7.62
N ARG A 593 -3.70 -32.64 -7.07
CA ARG A 593 -2.32 -32.95 -7.49
C ARG A 593 -2.31 -33.62 -8.88
N THR A 594 -3.21 -34.54 -9.10
CA THR A 594 -3.40 -35.25 -10.38
C THR A 594 -3.79 -34.26 -11.48
N LEU A 595 -4.74 -33.37 -11.22
CA LEU A 595 -5.13 -32.33 -12.15
C LEU A 595 -3.95 -31.41 -12.54
N ARG A 596 -3.11 -31.03 -11.57
CA ARG A 596 -1.90 -30.27 -11.84
C ARG A 596 -0.95 -31.03 -12.77
N PHE A 597 -0.72 -32.31 -12.50
CA PHE A 597 0.17 -33.14 -13.30
C PHE A 597 -0.28 -33.18 -14.76
N PHE A 598 -1.56 -33.45 -15.03
CA PHE A 598 -2.08 -33.45 -16.40
C PHE A 598 -2.06 -32.08 -17.07
N ARG A 599 -2.44 -31.02 -16.35
CA ARG A 599 -2.41 -29.66 -16.93
C ARG A 599 -1.02 -29.18 -17.27
N SER A 600 -0.04 -29.44 -16.39
CA SER A 600 1.35 -29.02 -16.66
C SER A 600 1.94 -29.75 -17.85
N GLY A 601 1.52 -30.98 -18.15
CA GLY A 601 1.88 -31.69 -19.38
C GLY A 601 1.18 -31.16 -20.63
N SER A 602 -0.06 -30.66 -20.50
CA SER A 602 -0.87 -30.16 -21.63
C SER A 602 -0.55 -28.70 -21.97
N TYR A 603 -0.10 -27.90 -21.01
CA TYR A 603 0.22 -26.48 -21.24
C TYR A 603 1.65 -26.33 -21.76
N THR A 604 1.83 -26.47 -23.07
CA THR A 604 3.11 -26.19 -23.71
C THR A 604 3.28 -24.68 -23.91
N VAL A 605 4.31 -24.11 -23.29
CA VAL A 605 4.66 -22.70 -23.44
C VAL A 605 6.01 -22.58 -24.13
N ARG A 606 6.10 -21.64 -25.08
CA ARG A 606 7.35 -21.23 -25.70
C ARG A 606 7.74 -19.87 -25.16
N LEU A 607 8.98 -19.67 -24.82
CA LEU A 607 9.50 -18.36 -24.43
C LEU A 607 9.56 -17.46 -25.67
N LEU A 608 8.91 -16.30 -25.60
CA LEU A 608 8.88 -15.30 -26.65
C LEU A 608 9.90 -14.21 -26.40
N LYS A 609 10.04 -13.77 -25.13
CA LYS A 609 10.94 -12.70 -24.75
C LYS A 609 11.39 -12.90 -23.30
N VAL A 610 12.67 -12.68 -23.07
CA VAL A 610 13.28 -12.66 -21.73
C VAL A 610 13.95 -11.31 -21.54
N ALA A 611 13.72 -10.68 -20.37
CA ALA A 611 14.39 -9.44 -20.01
C ALA A 611 14.83 -9.48 -18.56
N ILE A 612 16.02 -8.95 -18.29
CA ILE A 612 16.54 -8.76 -16.93
C ILE A 612 16.60 -7.27 -16.66
N TYR A 613 15.84 -6.82 -15.68
CA TYR A 613 15.77 -5.42 -15.29
C TYR A 613 16.63 -5.13 -14.05
N PRO A 614 16.95 -3.84 -13.83
CA PRO A 614 17.61 -3.40 -12.60
C PRO A 614 16.87 -3.86 -11.34
N GLY A 615 17.59 -4.09 -10.25
CA GLY A 615 16.99 -4.62 -9.00
C GLY A 615 16.74 -6.14 -9.02
N GLY A 616 17.32 -6.87 -9.98
CA GLY A 616 17.26 -8.34 -10.06
C GLY A 616 15.90 -8.88 -10.43
N VAL A 617 15.17 -8.22 -11.34
CA VAL A 617 13.88 -8.67 -11.85
C VAL A 617 14.03 -9.34 -13.21
N LEU A 618 13.66 -10.60 -13.29
CA LEU A 618 13.56 -11.39 -14.52
C LEU A 618 12.13 -11.30 -15.04
N THR A 619 11.96 -10.91 -16.28
CA THR A 619 10.66 -10.91 -16.97
C THR A 619 10.67 -12.02 -18.01
N LEU A 620 9.63 -12.83 -17.97
CA LEU A 620 9.41 -13.91 -18.91
C LEU A 620 8.09 -13.64 -19.65
N GLN A 621 8.19 -13.50 -20.96
CA GLN A 621 7.06 -13.45 -21.85
C GLN A 621 7.00 -14.76 -22.62
N MET A 622 5.87 -15.42 -22.58
CA MET A 622 5.69 -16.76 -23.15
C MET A 622 4.40 -16.83 -23.96
N SER A 623 4.32 -17.80 -24.89
CA SER A 623 3.12 -18.06 -25.65
C SER A 623 1.96 -18.44 -24.73
N LYS A 624 0.80 -17.96 -25.05
CA LYS A 624 -0.43 -18.26 -24.29
C LYS A 624 -1.09 -19.52 -24.86
N PRO A 625 -1.21 -20.59 -24.08
CA PRO A 625 -1.94 -21.79 -24.54
C PRO A 625 -3.42 -21.45 -24.81
N PRO A 626 -4.04 -21.98 -25.87
CA PRO A 626 -5.42 -21.66 -26.25
C PRO A 626 -6.45 -21.92 -25.14
N GLN A 627 -6.19 -22.92 -24.30
CA GLN A 627 -7.06 -23.32 -23.20
C GLN A 627 -6.82 -22.52 -21.90
N PHE A 628 -5.77 -21.68 -21.86
CA PHE A 628 -5.40 -20.91 -20.67
C PHE A 628 -6.20 -19.61 -20.58
N ARG A 629 -7.40 -19.69 -20.02
CA ARG A 629 -8.29 -18.53 -19.81
C ARG A 629 -8.17 -18.03 -18.37
N TYR A 630 -7.87 -16.74 -18.20
CA TYR A 630 -7.71 -16.13 -16.90
C TYR A 630 -8.39 -14.76 -16.79
N LYS A 631 -8.46 -14.22 -15.59
CA LYS A 631 -8.89 -12.85 -15.29
C LYS A 631 -7.70 -12.06 -14.79
N SER A 632 -7.65 -10.76 -15.09
CA SER A 632 -6.61 -9.87 -14.55
C SER A 632 -6.59 -9.93 -13.03
N GLY A 633 -5.39 -9.85 -12.43
CA GLY A 633 -5.18 -10.01 -11.00
C GLY A 633 -5.08 -11.46 -10.52
N GLN A 634 -5.18 -12.46 -11.39
CA GLN A 634 -4.90 -13.86 -11.06
C GLN A 634 -3.40 -14.16 -11.14
N TYR A 635 -3.00 -15.30 -10.58
CA TYR A 635 -1.63 -15.79 -10.60
C TYR A 635 -1.54 -17.20 -11.17
N MET A 636 -0.35 -17.60 -11.57
CA MET A 636 -0.03 -18.96 -12.01
C MET A 636 1.21 -19.48 -11.30
N PHE A 637 1.36 -20.77 -11.26
CA PHE A 637 2.59 -21.42 -10.86
C PHE A 637 3.48 -21.63 -12.07
N VAL A 638 4.77 -21.42 -11.85
CA VAL A 638 5.83 -21.69 -12.82
C VAL A 638 6.82 -22.68 -12.20
N GLN A 639 7.21 -23.67 -12.97
CA GLN A 639 8.28 -24.62 -12.68
C GLN A 639 9.31 -24.56 -13.80
N CYS A 640 10.58 -24.59 -13.42
CA CYS A 640 11.69 -24.80 -14.35
C CYS A 640 12.38 -26.12 -13.98
N PRO A 641 12.19 -27.19 -14.75
CA PRO A 641 12.79 -28.51 -14.44
C PRO A 641 14.32 -28.47 -14.40
N ALA A 642 14.95 -27.54 -15.15
CA ALA A 642 16.40 -27.35 -15.13
C ALA A 642 16.93 -26.78 -13.81
N VAL A 643 16.09 -26.07 -13.05
CA VAL A 643 16.42 -25.56 -11.71
C VAL A 643 15.99 -26.54 -10.64
N SER A 644 14.74 -27.01 -10.69
CA SER A 644 14.21 -28.01 -9.76
C SER A 644 13.03 -28.73 -10.37
N PRO A 645 13.03 -30.08 -10.42
CA PRO A 645 11.94 -30.86 -10.99
C PRO A 645 10.68 -30.90 -10.12
N PHE A 646 10.77 -30.45 -8.86
CA PHE A 646 9.67 -30.56 -7.89
C PHE A 646 9.07 -29.23 -7.45
N GLU A 647 9.80 -28.12 -7.63
CA GLU A 647 9.40 -26.84 -7.07
C GLU A 647 8.52 -26.02 -8.04
N TRP A 648 7.36 -25.61 -7.53
CA TRP A 648 6.41 -24.75 -8.19
C TRP A 648 6.28 -23.42 -7.45
N HIS A 649 6.56 -22.33 -8.11
CA HIS A 649 6.53 -20.99 -7.51
C HIS A 649 5.39 -20.15 -8.09
N PRO A 650 4.61 -19.45 -7.25
CA PRO A 650 3.49 -18.63 -7.69
C PRO A 650 3.95 -17.25 -8.16
N PHE A 651 3.46 -16.79 -9.32
CA PHE A 651 3.72 -15.45 -9.84
C PHE A 651 2.44 -14.84 -10.40
N SER A 652 2.23 -13.54 -10.12
CA SER A 652 1.13 -12.79 -10.71
C SER A 652 1.28 -12.72 -12.22
N ILE A 653 0.20 -12.93 -12.95
CA ILE A 653 0.17 -12.73 -14.40
C ILE A 653 0.15 -11.23 -14.65
N THR A 654 1.08 -10.71 -15.43
CA THR A 654 1.23 -9.27 -15.73
C THR A 654 0.65 -8.87 -17.08
N SER A 655 0.43 -9.82 -18.01
CA SER A 655 -0.32 -9.59 -19.24
C SER A 655 -1.82 -9.45 -18.99
N ALA A 656 -2.54 -8.80 -19.91
CA ALA A 656 -4.00 -8.74 -19.86
C ALA A 656 -4.62 -10.02 -20.45
N PRO A 657 -5.85 -10.37 -20.09
CA PRO A 657 -6.53 -11.54 -20.66
C PRO A 657 -6.72 -11.49 -22.19
N GLY A 658 -6.75 -10.28 -22.75
CA GLY A 658 -6.85 -10.03 -24.20
C GLY A 658 -5.55 -10.13 -24.96
N ASP A 659 -4.41 -10.17 -24.26
CA ASP A 659 -3.08 -10.28 -24.88
C ASP A 659 -2.86 -11.69 -25.45
N ASP A 660 -2.07 -11.79 -26.54
CA ASP A 660 -1.73 -13.05 -27.22
C ASP A 660 -0.67 -13.85 -26.46
N TYR A 661 -0.07 -13.25 -25.45
CA TYR A 661 1.00 -13.82 -24.65
C TYR A 661 0.69 -13.83 -23.15
N LEU A 662 1.46 -14.63 -22.43
CA LEU A 662 1.50 -14.61 -20.97
C LEU A 662 2.81 -13.95 -20.52
N SER A 663 2.76 -13.11 -19.51
CA SER A 663 3.96 -12.54 -18.91
C SER A 663 3.97 -12.62 -17.40
N VAL A 664 5.17 -12.77 -16.83
CA VAL A 664 5.44 -12.71 -15.38
C VAL A 664 6.69 -11.91 -15.12
N HIS A 665 6.74 -11.22 -13.97
CA HIS A 665 7.90 -10.49 -13.47
C HIS A 665 8.32 -11.12 -12.15
N ILE A 666 9.54 -11.63 -12.11
CA ILE A 666 10.10 -12.44 -11.02
C ILE A 666 11.25 -11.68 -10.38
N ARG A 667 11.05 -11.19 -9.14
CA ARG A 667 12.14 -10.60 -8.37
C ARG A 667 12.97 -11.69 -7.70
N GLN A 668 14.28 -11.56 -7.76
CA GLN A 668 15.22 -12.43 -7.08
C GLN A 668 15.11 -12.23 -5.56
N LEU A 669 14.54 -13.20 -4.84
CA LEU A 669 14.34 -13.16 -3.40
C LEU A 669 14.83 -14.41 -2.67
N GLY A 670 15.01 -15.53 -3.35
CA GLY A 670 15.45 -16.80 -2.77
C GLY A 670 16.23 -17.64 -3.77
N ASP A 671 16.72 -18.78 -3.33
CA ASP A 671 17.66 -19.64 -4.06
C ASP A 671 17.13 -20.04 -5.43
N TRP A 672 15.88 -20.50 -5.51
CA TRP A 672 15.26 -20.89 -6.77
C TRP A 672 15.16 -19.72 -7.77
N THR A 673 14.76 -18.53 -7.31
CA THR A 673 14.65 -17.35 -8.18
C THR A 673 16.03 -16.82 -8.59
N GLN A 674 17.03 -17.00 -7.75
CA GLN A 674 18.42 -16.66 -8.05
C GLN A 674 18.97 -17.60 -9.13
N GLU A 675 18.76 -18.90 -8.97
CA GLU A 675 19.22 -19.90 -9.91
C GLU A 675 18.50 -19.78 -11.26
N LEU A 676 17.20 -19.52 -11.23
CA LEU A 676 16.44 -19.24 -12.46
C LEU A 676 17.00 -18.04 -13.21
N LYS A 677 17.28 -16.96 -12.50
CA LYS A 677 17.90 -15.75 -13.13
C LYS A 677 19.28 -16.07 -13.69
N ARG A 678 20.13 -16.82 -12.94
CA ARG A 678 21.48 -17.22 -13.39
C ARG A 678 21.40 -18.02 -14.70
N LEU A 679 20.52 -19.02 -14.75
CA LEU A 679 20.30 -19.85 -15.92
C LEU A 679 19.92 -19.05 -17.16
N PHE A 680 19.02 -18.07 -17.02
CA PHE A 680 18.64 -17.18 -18.12
C PHE A 680 19.73 -16.17 -18.46
N SER A 681 20.52 -15.71 -17.50
CA SER A 681 21.66 -14.79 -17.77
C SER A 681 22.80 -15.47 -18.55
N GLU A 682 22.96 -16.78 -18.37
CA GLU A 682 24.00 -17.56 -19.10
C GLU A 682 23.59 -17.90 -20.53
N VAL A 683 22.30 -18.02 -20.78
CA VAL A 683 21.77 -18.37 -22.12
C VAL A 683 21.55 -17.13 -22.99
N CYS A 684 21.30 -15.99 -22.37
CA CYS A 684 21.00 -14.74 -23.07
C CYS A 684 22.22 -13.82 -23.05
N GLU A 685 22.56 -13.22 -24.18
CA GLU A 685 23.67 -12.29 -24.29
C GLU A 685 23.43 -11.00 -23.48
N PRO A 686 24.51 -10.41 -22.91
CA PRO A 686 24.39 -9.15 -22.21
C PRO A 686 23.95 -8.02 -23.15
N PRO A 687 23.16 -7.04 -22.66
CA PRO A 687 22.73 -5.91 -23.47
C PRO A 687 23.92 -5.07 -23.90
N VAL A 688 23.93 -4.69 -25.17
CA VAL A 688 24.91 -3.73 -25.73
C VAL A 688 24.75 -2.41 -24.96
N ALA A 689 25.86 -1.80 -24.57
CA ALA A 689 25.92 -0.56 -23.82
C ALA A 689 25.03 0.52 -24.49
N GLY A 690 24.05 1.05 -23.74
CA GLY A 690 23.11 2.10 -24.19
C GLY A 690 21.68 1.65 -24.49
N LYS A 691 21.35 0.35 -24.52
CA LYS A 691 19.98 -0.13 -24.65
C LYS A 691 19.58 -0.92 -23.40
N SER A 692 18.58 -0.44 -22.69
CA SER A 692 18.03 -1.06 -21.49
C SER A 692 17.75 -2.55 -21.67
N GLY A 693 18.47 -3.39 -20.93
CA GLY A 693 18.11 -4.70 -20.39
C GLY A 693 17.42 -5.76 -21.24
N LEU A 694 17.28 -5.58 -22.54
CA LEU A 694 16.65 -6.54 -23.44
C LEU A 694 17.66 -7.61 -23.87
N LEU A 695 17.57 -8.77 -23.24
CA LEU A 695 18.25 -9.97 -23.72
C LEU A 695 17.41 -10.53 -24.87
N ARG A 696 17.90 -10.43 -26.07
CA ARG A 696 17.30 -11.03 -27.26
C ARG A 696 17.87 -12.45 -27.41
N ALA A 697 17.01 -13.45 -27.36
CA ALA A 697 17.36 -14.76 -27.85
C ALA A 697 17.35 -14.67 -29.38
N ASP A 698 18.50 -14.51 -29.99
CA ASP A 698 18.62 -14.57 -31.44
C ASP A 698 18.46 -16.03 -31.89
N GLU A 699 17.73 -16.27 -32.97
CA GLU A 699 17.49 -17.62 -33.55
C GLU A 699 18.80 -18.32 -33.96
N THR A 700 19.91 -17.62 -33.96
CA THR A 700 21.25 -18.12 -34.36
C THR A 700 22.06 -18.73 -33.23
N THR A 701 21.69 -18.53 -31.94
CA THR A 701 22.42 -19.13 -30.82
C THR A 701 21.85 -20.52 -30.55
N LYS A 702 22.57 -21.57 -30.82
CA LYS A 702 22.27 -23.00 -30.66
C LYS A 702 22.05 -23.48 -29.20
N LYS A 703 21.97 -22.61 -28.20
CA LYS A 703 21.60 -23.00 -26.84
C LYS A 703 20.08 -22.98 -26.69
N SER A 704 19.47 -24.14 -26.55
CA SER A 704 18.04 -24.27 -26.30
C SER A 704 17.64 -23.56 -25.00
N LEU A 705 16.67 -22.65 -25.07
CA LEU A 705 16.10 -21.99 -23.90
C LEU A 705 15.54 -23.01 -22.92
N PRO A 706 15.68 -22.82 -21.60
CA PRO A 706 15.15 -23.72 -20.59
C PRO A 706 13.64 -23.90 -20.73
N LYS A 707 13.18 -25.14 -20.64
CA LYS A 707 11.75 -25.48 -20.66
C LYS A 707 11.07 -24.97 -19.39
N LEU A 708 9.94 -24.31 -19.55
CA LEU A 708 9.07 -23.90 -18.45
C LEU A 708 7.75 -24.67 -18.49
N LEU A 709 7.27 -25.02 -17.32
CA LEU A 709 5.95 -25.60 -17.11
C LEU A 709 5.11 -24.59 -16.32
N ILE A 710 3.83 -24.49 -16.69
CA ILE A 710 2.88 -23.60 -16.01
C ILE A 710 1.67 -24.37 -15.51
N ASP A 711 1.08 -23.88 -14.43
CA ASP A 711 -0.15 -24.41 -13.87
C ASP A 711 -1.01 -23.26 -13.32
N GLY A 712 -2.31 -23.31 -13.58
CA GLY A 712 -3.26 -22.25 -13.19
C GLY A 712 -4.36 -22.08 -14.22
N PRO A 713 -5.03 -20.92 -14.25
CA PRO A 713 -4.88 -19.78 -13.34
C PRO A 713 -5.50 -20.02 -11.97
N TYR A 714 -5.02 -19.28 -10.96
CA TYR A 714 -5.54 -19.34 -9.60
C TYR A 714 -6.08 -17.99 -9.14
N GLY A 715 -7.16 -18.03 -8.34
CA GLY A 715 -7.84 -16.83 -7.86
C GLY A 715 -7.06 -16.05 -6.81
N ALA A 716 -7.12 -14.73 -6.91
CA ALA A 716 -6.55 -13.78 -5.96
C ALA A 716 -7.53 -12.61 -5.73
N PRO A 717 -7.40 -11.84 -4.64
CA PRO A 717 -8.30 -10.72 -4.36
C PRO A 717 -8.46 -9.73 -5.52
N ALA A 718 -7.39 -9.42 -6.23
CA ALA A 718 -7.36 -8.46 -7.32
C ALA A 718 -8.25 -8.84 -8.52
N GLN A 719 -8.57 -10.12 -8.73
CA GLN A 719 -9.47 -10.53 -9.82
C GLN A 719 -10.89 -9.95 -9.72
N ASP A 720 -11.29 -9.47 -8.54
CA ASP A 720 -12.62 -8.94 -8.27
C ASP A 720 -12.74 -7.42 -8.52
N TYR A 721 -11.71 -6.79 -9.11
CA TYR A 721 -11.67 -5.34 -9.34
C TYR A 721 -12.89 -4.79 -10.10
N ARG A 722 -13.48 -5.55 -11.03
CA ARG A 722 -14.65 -5.15 -11.82
C ARG A 722 -15.95 -4.96 -10.99
N LYS A 723 -15.93 -5.28 -9.70
CA LYS A 723 -17.09 -5.11 -8.80
C LYS A 723 -17.25 -3.68 -8.29
N TYR A 724 -16.23 -2.84 -8.48
CA TYR A 724 -16.12 -1.51 -7.88
C TYR A 724 -16.28 -0.42 -8.94
N ASP A 725 -16.85 0.70 -8.49
CA ASP A 725 -17.04 1.89 -9.32
C ASP A 725 -15.72 2.63 -9.50
N VAL A 726 -14.93 2.68 -8.42
CA VAL A 726 -13.61 3.31 -8.38
C VAL A 726 -12.58 2.33 -7.82
N LEU A 727 -11.37 2.34 -8.37
CA LEU A 727 -10.26 1.50 -7.94
C LEU A 727 -9.14 2.34 -7.34
N LEU A 728 -8.60 1.89 -6.21
CA LEU A 728 -7.31 2.33 -5.69
C LEU A 728 -6.36 1.13 -5.64
N LEU A 729 -5.39 1.12 -6.54
CA LEU A 729 -4.40 0.05 -6.70
C LEU A 729 -3.08 0.52 -6.10
N VAL A 730 -2.59 -0.15 -5.04
CA VAL A 730 -1.37 0.26 -4.32
C VAL A 730 -0.36 -0.87 -4.33
N GLY A 731 0.71 -0.69 -5.12
CA GLY A 731 1.81 -1.65 -5.29
C GLY A 731 3.11 -1.16 -4.65
N LEU A 732 3.73 -1.97 -3.78
CA LEU A 732 5.06 -1.69 -3.24
C LEU A 732 6.13 -2.53 -3.96
N GLY A 733 7.03 -1.87 -4.69
CA GLY A 733 8.04 -2.54 -5.50
C GLY A 733 7.43 -3.55 -6.46
N ILE A 734 7.87 -4.81 -6.39
CA ILE A 734 7.35 -5.90 -7.24
C ILE A 734 5.87 -6.24 -6.96
N GLY A 735 5.31 -5.78 -5.83
CA GLY A 735 3.89 -5.92 -5.55
C GLY A 735 2.96 -5.14 -6.50
N ALA A 736 3.50 -4.38 -7.45
CA ALA A 736 2.74 -3.78 -8.54
C ALA A 736 2.22 -4.81 -9.55
N THR A 737 2.85 -5.99 -9.65
CA THR A 737 2.58 -7.01 -10.68
C THR A 737 1.11 -7.38 -10.90
N PRO A 738 0.26 -7.65 -9.88
CA PRO A 738 -1.14 -7.99 -10.11
C PRO A 738 -1.93 -6.81 -10.70
N PHE A 739 -1.51 -5.59 -10.42
CA PHE A 739 -2.20 -4.37 -10.85
C PHE A 739 -1.84 -3.98 -12.28
N ILE A 740 -0.65 -4.34 -12.76
CA ILE A 740 -0.25 -4.12 -14.16
C ILE A 740 -1.20 -4.84 -15.12
N SER A 741 -1.54 -6.09 -14.83
CA SER A 741 -2.54 -6.82 -15.61
C SER A 741 -3.92 -6.13 -15.60
N ILE A 742 -4.30 -5.52 -14.47
CA ILE A 742 -5.56 -4.78 -14.35
C ILE A 742 -5.52 -3.50 -15.20
N LEU A 743 -4.42 -2.75 -15.12
CA LEU A 743 -4.24 -1.51 -15.91
C LEU A 743 -4.33 -1.81 -17.41
N LYS A 744 -3.63 -2.85 -17.89
CA LYS A 744 -3.70 -3.29 -19.28
C LYS A 744 -5.11 -3.74 -19.69
N ASP A 745 -5.81 -4.47 -18.84
CA ASP A 745 -7.17 -4.90 -19.13
C ASP A 745 -8.17 -3.71 -19.17
N LEU A 746 -7.99 -2.73 -18.28
CA LEU A 746 -8.78 -1.49 -18.31
C LEU A 746 -8.50 -0.72 -19.59
N LEU A 747 -7.24 -0.54 -19.96
CA LEU A 747 -6.84 0.15 -21.18
C LEU A 747 -7.41 -0.53 -22.43
N ASN A 748 -7.25 -1.85 -22.55
CA ASN A 748 -7.81 -2.63 -23.66
C ASN A 748 -9.35 -2.50 -23.76
N ASN A 749 -10.04 -2.34 -22.63
CA ASN A 749 -11.49 -2.11 -22.64
C ASN A 749 -11.84 -0.65 -23.03
N ILE A 750 -11.03 0.34 -22.62
CA ILE A 750 -11.22 1.76 -23.01
C ILE A 750 -11.05 1.90 -24.52
N VAL A 751 -9.94 1.41 -25.07
CA VAL A 751 -9.66 1.46 -26.52
C VAL A 751 -10.78 0.79 -27.32
N LYS A 752 -11.21 -0.41 -26.93
CA LYS A 752 -12.34 -1.09 -27.60
C LYS A 752 -13.67 -0.32 -27.54
N MET A 753 -13.90 0.44 -26.47
CA MET A 753 -15.10 1.29 -26.36
C MET A 753 -14.98 2.53 -27.25
N GLU A 754 -13.79 3.05 -27.45
CA GLU A 754 -13.52 4.18 -28.35
C GLU A 754 -13.67 3.75 -29.82
N GLU A 755 -13.04 2.65 -30.21
CA GLU A 755 -13.20 2.07 -31.54
C GLU A 755 -14.68 1.80 -31.91
N GLN A 756 -15.47 1.32 -30.94
CA GLN A 756 -16.91 1.07 -31.15
C GLN A 756 -17.73 2.35 -31.24
N ALA A 757 -17.35 3.41 -30.54
CA ALA A 757 -18.01 4.70 -30.61
C ALA A 757 -17.75 5.37 -31.97
N ASP A 758 -16.53 5.26 -32.48
CA ASP A 758 -16.16 5.79 -33.79
C ASP A 758 -16.90 5.05 -34.95
N LEU A 759 -16.99 3.72 -34.87
CA LEU A 759 -17.75 2.92 -35.82
C LEU A 759 -19.25 3.27 -35.85
N VAL A 760 -19.85 3.58 -34.70
CA VAL A 760 -21.26 4.01 -34.61
C VAL A 760 -21.44 5.41 -35.16
N SER A 761 -20.47 6.31 -34.99
CA SER A 761 -20.52 7.67 -35.55
C SER A 761 -20.39 7.67 -37.08
N ASP A 762 -19.59 6.77 -37.66
CA ASP A 762 -19.46 6.62 -39.12
C ASP A 762 -20.69 5.99 -39.74
N THR A 763 -21.31 5.02 -39.05
CA THR A 763 -22.54 4.38 -39.55
C THR A 763 -23.73 5.35 -39.54
N SER A 764 -23.79 6.29 -38.61
CA SER A 764 -24.81 7.34 -38.57
C SER A 764 -24.61 8.44 -39.62
N ARG A 765 -23.39 8.62 -40.14
CA ARG A 765 -23.09 9.57 -41.25
C ARG A 765 -23.43 9.01 -42.63
N THR A 766 -23.49 7.68 -42.77
CA THR A 766 -23.83 7.03 -44.07
C THR A 766 -25.30 6.69 -44.22
N SER A 767 -26.14 6.85 -43.18
CA SER A 767 -27.58 6.53 -43.24
C SER A 767 -28.50 7.69 -43.66
N ASP A 768 -27.97 8.87 -44.05
CA ASP A 768 -28.79 10.01 -44.53
C ASP A 768 -29.11 9.97 -46.05
N LEU A 769 -28.81 8.88 -46.72
CA LEU A 769 -29.17 8.68 -48.13
C LEU A 769 -29.67 7.23 -48.37
N SER A 770 -30.96 6.96 -48.09
CA SER A 770 -31.87 6.14 -48.89
C SER A 770 -33.11 5.72 -48.12
N VAL A 771 -34.22 6.31 -48.46
CA VAL A 771 -35.51 5.74 -48.86
C VAL A 771 -36.08 4.55 -48.13
N GLU A 772 -37.29 4.78 -47.60
CA GLU A 772 -38.32 3.90 -47.11
C GLU A 772 -38.39 2.50 -47.73
N SER A 773 -38.46 1.48 -46.90
CA SER A 773 -39.32 0.32 -47.12
C SER A 773 -39.72 -0.32 -45.79
N ASN A 774 -41.05 -0.31 -45.57
CA ASN A 774 -41.73 -1.04 -44.51
C ASN A 774 -41.41 -2.53 -44.58
N ASP A 775 -40.91 -3.13 -43.57
CA ASP A 775 -41.31 -4.47 -43.19
C ASP A 775 -41.12 -4.72 -41.64
N SER A 776 -42.23 -5.14 -41.07
CA SER A 776 -42.39 -5.37 -39.60
C SER A 776 -41.94 -6.79 -39.28
N THR A 777 -40.76 -6.92 -38.67
CA THR A 777 -40.39 -8.12 -37.92
C THR A 777 -39.64 -7.75 -36.64
N ALA A 778 -40.06 -8.39 -35.55
CA ALA A 778 -39.71 -8.10 -34.16
C ALA A 778 -38.19 -7.97 -33.91
N PRO A 779 -37.73 -7.05 -33.04
CA PRO A 779 -36.32 -6.90 -32.73
C PRO A 779 -35.83 -8.04 -31.88
N ASN A 780 -34.95 -8.86 -32.43
CA ASN A 780 -34.08 -9.74 -31.67
C ASN A 780 -33.29 -8.89 -30.65
N LYS A 781 -33.54 -9.13 -29.35
CA LYS A 781 -32.78 -8.54 -28.27
C LYS A 781 -31.30 -8.89 -28.41
N ALA A 782 -30.54 -7.98 -29.00
CA ALA A 782 -29.08 -8.07 -28.96
C ALA A 782 -28.62 -8.23 -27.51
N PRO A 783 -27.64 -9.11 -27.21
CA PRO A 783 -27.18 -9.34 -25.87
C PRO A 783 -26.62 -8.02 -25.29
N ARG A 784 -27.22 -7.50 -24.23
CA ARG A 784 -26.74 -6.33 -23.49
C ARG A 784 -25.27 -6.54 -23.16
N LYS A 785 -24.38 -5.90 -23.94
CA LYS A 785 -22.94 -5.88 -23.64
C LYS A 785 -22.75 -5.28 -22.25
N LYS A 786 -22.09 -6.03 -21.37
CA LYS A 786 -21.75 -5.58 -20.04
C LYS A 786 -20.79 -4.40 -20.14
N THR A 787 -21.31 -3.19 -19.99
CA THR A 787 -20.50 -1.98 -19.85
C THR A 787 -19.58 -2.10 -18.62
N LEU A 788 -18.36 -1.59 -18.74
CA LEU A 788 -17.40 -1.55 -17.66
C LEU A 788 -17.99 -0.72 -16.51
N LYS A 789 -18.09 -1.31 -15.33
CA LYS A 789 -18.62 -0.62 -14.14
C LYS A 789 -17.65 0.42 -13.58
N THR A 790 -16.36 0.17 -13.73
CA THR A 790 -15.28 1.02 -13.22
C THR A 790 -15.18 2.31 -14.00
N THR A 791 -15.37 3.43 -13.34
CA THR A 791 -15.30 4.79 -13.91
C THR A 791 -13.93 5.41 -13.77
N ASN A 792 -13.22 5.11 -12.68
CA ASN A 792 -11.90 5.66 -12.40
C ASN A 792 -10.99 4.63 -11.72
N ALA A 793 -9.73 4.65 -12.06
CA ALA A 793 -8.70 3.82 -11.46
C ALA A 793 -7.49 4.68 -11.05
N TYR A 794 -7.09 4.58 -9.79
CA TYR A 794 -5.93 5.27 -9.23
C TYR A 794 -4.85 4.25 -8.94
N PHE A 795 -3.71 4.37 -9.60
CA PHE A 795 -2.59 3.46 -9.39
C PHE A 795 -1.45 4.16 -8.69
N TYR A 796 -1.08 3.69 -7.50
CA TYR A 796 0.05 4.17 -6.71
C TYR A 796 1.15 3.11 -6.69
N TRP A 797 2.25 3.41 -7.38
CA TRP A 797 3.43 2.56 -7.34
C TRP A 797 4.51 3.19 -6.48
N VAL A 798 4.87 2.51 -5.40
CA VAL A 798 5.82 3.00 -4.39
C VAL A 798 7.06 2.12 -4.39
N THR A 799 8.22 2.68 -4.70
CA THR A 799 9.50 1.97 -4.72
C THR A 799 10.60 2.70 -3.95
N ARG A 800 11.69 2.01 -3.65
CA ARG A 800 12.91 2.60 -3.05
C ARG A 800 14.02 2.79 -4.08
N GLU A 801 14.00 2.05 -5.18
CA GLU A 801 15.05 1.98 -6.18
C GLU A 801 14.54 2.65 -7.46
N GLN A 802 15.31 3.59 -8.00
CA GLN A 802 15.02 4.29 -9.25
C GLN A 802 14.82 3.30 -10.42
N GLY A 803 15.75 2.33 -10.56
CA GLY A 803 15.71 1.33 -11.63
C GLY A 803 14.48 0.42 -11.62
N SER A 804 13.64 0.45 -10.53
CA SER A 804 12.39 -0.29 -10.52
C SER A 804 11.38 0.22 -11.55
N PHE A 805 11.44 1.49 -11.92
CA PHE A 805 10.49 2.06 -12.89
C PHE A 805 10.65 1.48 -14.30
N ASP A 806 11.81 0.91 -14.61
CA ASP A 806 12.06 0.24 -15.90
C ASP A 806 11.20 -1.01 -16.09
N TRP A 807 10.76 -1.66 -14.98
CA TRP A 807 10.03 -2.93 -15.06
C TRP A 807 8.70 -2.81 -15.83
N PHE A 808 8.04 -1.67 -15.72
CA PHE A 808 6.72 -1.43 -16.30
C PHE A 808 6.65 -0.13 -17.10
N LYS A 809 7.81 0.42 -17.51
CA LYS A 809 7.88 1.67 -18.27
C LYS A 809 6.94 1.63 -19.50
N GLY A 810 7.02 0.58 -20.31
CA GLY A 810 6.20 0.47 -21.52
C GLY A 810 4.70 0.49 -21.24
N VAL A 811 4.24 -0.17 -20.16
CA VAL A 811 2.82 -0.15 -19.80
C VAL A 811 2.38 1.22 -19.30
N MET A 812 3.24 1.93 -18.57
CA MET A 812 2.92 3.27 -18.08
C MET A 812 2.85 4.29 -19.19
N ASP A 813 3.76 4.19 -20.16
CA ASP A 813 3.77 5.07 -21.32
C ASP A 813 2.56 4.78 -22.23
N GLU A 814 2.23 3.49 -22.45
CA GLU A 814 1.05 3.05 -23.21
C GLU A 814 -0.25 3.57 -22.58
N VAL A 815 -0.42 3.45 -21.26
CA VAL A 815 -1.58 3.99 -20.54
C VAL A 815 -1.64 5.52 -20.65
N ALA A 816 -0.50 6.20 -20.52
CA ALA A 816 -0.45 7.66 -20.59
C ALA A 816 -0.74 8.20 -21.99
N GLU A 817 -0.47 7.41 -23.04
CA GLU A 817 -0.78 7.75 -24.43
C GLU A 817 -2.23 7.47 -24.80
N LEU A 818 -2.73 6.30 -24.47
CA LEU A 818 -3.99 5.78 -24.99
C LEU A 818 -5.20 6.12 -24.12
N ASP A 819 -5.02 6.44 -22.82
CA ASP A 819 -6.14 6.85 -21.97
C ASP A 819 -6.47 8.34 -22.17
N GLN A 820 -7.09 8.69 -23.27
CA GLN A 820 -7.49 10.07 -23.57
C GLN A 820 -8.61 10.59 -22.66
N ARG A 821 -9.38 9.70 -22.04
CA ARG A 821 -10.47 10.04 -21.12
C ARG A 821 -10.00 10.34 -19.70
N GLY A 822 -8.76 9.98 -19.36
CA GLY A 822 -8.22 10.16 -18.01
C GLY A 822 -8.91 9.29 -16.96
N VAL A 823 -9.32 8.09 -17.35
CA VAL A 823 -9.92 7.08 -16.46
C VAL A 823 -8.89 6.52 -15.50
N ILE A 824 -7.62 6.41 -15.95
CA ILE A 824 -6.51 5.84 -15.17
C ILE A 824 -5.55 6.94 -14.73
N GLU A 825 -5.54 7.25 -13.45
CA GLU A 825 -4.60 8.20 -12.85
C GLU A 825 -3.45 7.45 -12.18
N MET A 826 -2.22 7.65 -12.69
CA MET A 826 -1.03 6.94 -12.21
C MET A 826 -0.14 7.85 -11.37
N HIS A 827 0.41 7.31 -10.28
CA HIS A 827 1.29 8.01 -9.34
C HIS A 827 2.51 7.16 -9.03
N ASN A 828 3.67 7.59 -9.46
CA ASN A 828 4.94 6.99 -9.09
C ASN A 828 5.49 7.66 -7.82
N TYR A 829 6.00 6.86 -6.88
CA TYR A 829 6.62 7.33 -5.64
C TYR A 829 7.98 6.71 -5.43
N LEU A 830 9.00 7.54 -5.31
CA LEU A 830 10.36 7.11 -4.96
C LEU A 830 10.66 7.50 -3.50
N THR A 831 10.79 6.48 -2.63
CA THR A 831 10.91 6.68 -1.18
C THR A 831 12.35 6.81 -0.68
N SER A 832 13.34 6.67 -1.54
CA SER A 832 14.76 6.92 -1.23
C SER A 832 15.14 8.39 -1.33
N VAL A 833 14.36 9.18 -2.05
CA VAL A 833 14.54 10.62 -2.22
C VAL A 833 13.86 11.37 -1.07
N TYR A 834 14.47 12.49 -0.66
CA TYR A 834 13.90 13.36 0.37
C TYR A 834 12.57 13.96 -0.06
N GLU A 835 11.75 14.36 0.92
CA GLU A 835 10.41 14.91 0.65
C GLU A 835 10.50 16.15 -0.26
N GLU A 836 9.49 16.34 -1.12
CA GLU A 836 9.34 17.56 -1.90
C GLU A 836 9.36 18.79 -0.97
N GLY A 837 10.27 19.74 -1.26
CA GLY A 837 10.52 20.89 -0.40
C GLY A 837 11.69 20.76 0.57
N ASP A 838 12.39 19.65 0.61
CA ASP A 838 13.71 19.55 1.22
C ASP A 838 14.76 20.17 0.26
N ALA A 839 15.72 20.93 0.79
CA ALA A 839 16.73 21.61 -0.04
C ALA A 839 17.53 20.62 -0.91
N ARG A 840 17.75 19.41 -0.41
CA ARG A 840 18.46 18.33 -1.13
C ARG A 840 17.71 17.78 -2.33
N SER A 841 16.38 17.92 -2.38
CA SER A 841 15.53 17.47 -3.48
C SER A 841 14.93 18.61 -4.31
N ALA A 842 15.12 19.85 -3.90
CA ALA A 842 14.49 21.02 -4.52
C ALA A 842 14.88 21.16 -6.00
N LEU A 843 16.18 21.07 -6.32
CA LEU A 843 16.68 21.13 -7.70
C LEU A 843 16.17 19.97 -8.54
N ILE A 844 16.15 18.77 -7.99
CA ILE A 844 15.64 17.59 -8.70
C ILE A 844 14.15 17.80 -9.03
N THR A 845 13.39 18.36 -8.11
CA THR A 845 11.97 18.69 -8.33
C THR A 845 11.80 19.75 -9.39
N MET A 846 12.70 20.75 -9.43
CA MET A 846 12.72 21.81 -10.43
C MET A 846 13.03 21.26 -11.82
N VAL A 847 14.13 20.53 -11.97
CA VAL A 847 14.53 19.88 -13.23
C VAL A 847 13.47 18.92 -13.73
N GLN A 848 12.87 18.15 -12.82
CA GLN A 848 11.74 17.27 -13.13
C GLN A 848 10.57 18.05 -13.73
N ALA A 849 10.24 19.20 -13.16
CA ALA A 849 9.14 20.02 -13.66
C ALA A 849 9.46 20.60 -15.05
N LEU A 850 10.68 21.09 -15.25
CA LEU A 850 11.16 21.65 -16.52
C LEU A 850 11.20 20.59 -17.62
N ASN A 851 11.86 19.46 -17.37
CA ASN A 851 11.97 18.38 -18.36
C ASN A 851 10.61 17.75 -18.71
N HIS A 852 9.72 17.59 -17.72
CA HIS A 852 8.39 17.06 -17.97
C HIS A 852 7.55 18.00 -18.83
N ALA A 853 7.75 19.32 -18.73
CA ALA A 853 7.05 20.26 -19.58
C ALA A 853 7.61 20.30 -21.00
N LYS A 854 8.93 20.27 -21.14
CA LYS A 854 9.61 20.30 -22.44
C LYS A 854 9.45 19.00 -23.22
N ASN A 855 9.72 17.88 -22.58
CA ASN A 855 9.84 16.57 -23.21
C ASN A 855 8.66 15.62 -22.89
N GLY A 856 7.75 15.99 -21.98
CA GLY A 856 6.64 15.13 -21.55
C GLY A 856 7.07 13.91 -20.73
N VAL A 857 8.37 13.81 -20.36
CA VAL A 857 8.95 12.64 -19.69
C VAL A 857 9.53 13.06 -18.34
N ASP A 858 9.31 12.21 -17.33
CA ASP A 858 9.82 12.38 -15.97
C ASP A 858 11.28 11.92 -15.89
N ILE A 859 12.18 12.77 -15.40
CA ILE A 859 13.63 12.50 -15.32
C ILE A 859 14.01 11.33 -14.41
N VAL A 860 13.15 11.05 -13.40
CA VAL A 860 13.43 10.03 -12.38
C VAL A 860 12.99 8.64 -12.84
N SER A 861 11.76 8.54 -13.34
CA SER A 861 11.20 7.27 -13.82
C SER A 861 11.47 7.00 -15.29
N GLY A 862 11.79 8.03 -16.09
CA GLY A 862 11.92 7.93 -17.54
C GLY A 862 10.57 7.59 -18.22
N THR A 863 9.46 7.78 -17.54
CA THR A 863 8.09 7.54 -18.04
C THR A 863 7.36 8.88 -18.19
N ARG A 864 6.20 8.87 -18.86
CA ARG A 864 5.32 10.05 -18.94
C ARG A 864 4.59 10.34 -17.62
N VAL A 865 4.71 9.46 -16.63
CA VAL A 865 4.08 9.59 -15.31
C VAL A 865 5.04 10.28 -14.35
N ARG A 866 4.62 11.40 -13.78
CA ARG A 866 5.42 12.14 -12.80
C ARG A 866 5.71 11.31 -11.55
N THR A 867 6.97 11.31 -11.11
CA THR A 867 7.40 10.69 -9.86
C THR A 867 7.33 11.68 -8.70
N HIS A 868 6.67 11.27 -7.63
CA HIS A 868 6.63 11.97 -6.35
C HIS A 868 7.72 11.45 -5.41
N PHE A 869 8.22 12.31 -4.55
CA PHE A 869 9.26 11.97 -3.59
C PHE A 869 8.71 11.63 -2.21
N ALA A 870 9.50 10.87 -1.43
CA ALA A 870 9.13 10.36 -0.12
C ALA A 870 7.91 9.39 -0.15
N ARG A 871 7.19 9.30 0.95
CA ARG A 871 6.07 8.36 1.12
C ARG A 871 4.73 9.05 0.89
N PRO A 872 3.77 8.39 0.21
CA PRO A 872 2.43 8.93 0.10
C PRO A 872 1.79 9.17 1.48
N LYS A 873 1.13 10.31 1.65
CA LYS A 873 0.35 10.62 2.85
C LYS A 873 -1.05 9.99 2.71
N TRP A 874 -1.16 8.69 3.06
CA TRP A 874 -2.34 7.85 2.76
C TRP A 874 -3.65 8.42 3.29
N LYS A 875 -3.65 9.01 4.48
CA LYS A 875 -4.83 9.68 5.03
C LYS A 875 -5.34 10.79 4.09
N LYS A 876 -4.42 11.59 3.54
CA LYS A 876 -4.77 12.67 2.59
C LYS A 876 -5.26 12.09 1.24
N VAL A 877 -4.62 11.02 0.76
CA VAL A 877 -5.01 10.35 -0.49
C VAL A 877 -6.44 9.80 -0.39
N LEU A 878 -6.71 9.01 0.65
CA LEU A 878 -8.03 8.40 0.85
C LEU A 878 -9.12 9.45 1.13
N SER A 879 -8.81 10.51 1.89
CA SER A 879 -9.76 11.61 2.11
C SER A 879 -10.08 12.37 0.80
N LYS A 880 -9.07 12.63 -0.05
CA LYS A 880 -9.28 13.25 -1.37
C LYS A 880 -10.16 12.36 -2.27
N LEU A 881 -9.96 11.04 -2.24
CA LEU A 881 -10.79 10.11 -3.00
C LEU A 881 -12.22 10.06 -2.47
N SER A 882 -12.41 10.11 -1.16
CA SER A 882 -13.73 10.16 -0.54
C SER A 882 -14.51 11.41 -0.93
N SER A 883 -13.86 12.57 -0.99
CA SER A 883 -14.51 13.82 -1.41
C SER A 883 -14.76 13.90 -2.91
N LYS A 884 -13.87 13.29 -3.75
CA LYS A 884 -14.02 13.29 -5.22
C LYS A 884 -15.10 12.30 -5.70
N HIS A 885 -15.31 11.22 -4.98
CA HIS A 885 -16.23 10.12 -5.37
C HIS A 885 -17.26 9.86 -4.27
N CYS A 886 -18.13 10.83 -4.04
CA CYS A 886 -19.23 10.69 -3.07
C CYS A 886 -20.17 9.54 -3.48
N ASN A 887 -20.62 8.75 -2.48
CA ASN A 887 -21.53 7.61 -2.65
C ASN A 887 -20.98 6.44 -3.51
N ALA A 888 -19.72 6.46 -3.94
CA ALA A 888 -19.12 5.39 -4.73
C ALA A 888 -18.61 4.24 -3.85
N ARG A 889 -18.52 3.05 -4.45
CA ARG A 889 -17.83 1.90 -3.84
C ARG A 889 -16.40 1.86 -4.37
N ILE A 890 -15.43 2.13 -3.50
CA ILE A 890 -14.01 2.16 -3.82
C ILE A 890 -13.36 0.85 -3.39
N GLY A 891 -12.84 0.08 -4.36
CA GLY A 891 -12.02 -1.09 -4.09
C GLY A 891 -10.57 -0.69 -3.86
N VAL A 892 -10.06 -0.91 -2.66
CA VAL A 892 -8.65 -0.64 -2.30
C VAL A 892 -7.87 -1.94 -2.33
N PHE A 893 -7.07 -2.13 -3.37
CA PHE A 893 -6.24 -3.32 -3.56
C PHE A 893 -4.78 -3.00 -3.21
N TYR A 894 -4.22 -3.77 -2.32
CA TYR A 894 -2.88 -3.55 -1.80
C TYR A 894 -2.00 -4.78 -1.91
N CYS A 895 -0.80 -4.62 -2.46
CA CYS A 895 0.24 -5.65 -2.47
C CYS A 895 1.57 -5.09 -1.96
N GLY A 896 2.05 -5.63 -0.84
CA GLY A 896 3.31 -5.19 -0.23
C GLY A 896 3.43 -5.50 1.27
N ALA A 897 4.25 -4.72 1.97
CA ALA A 897 4.60 -4.94 3.37
C ALA A 897 3.40 -4.92 4.33
N PRO A 898 3.34 -5.82 5.33
CA PRO A 898 2.20 -5.96 6.24
C PRO A 898 1.88 -4.71 7.08
N VAL A 899 2.87 -3.85 7.32
CA VAL A 899 2.71 -2.65 8.14
C VAL A 899 1.75 -1.66 7.46
N LEU A 900 1.98 -1.36 6.18
CA LEU A 900 1.13 -0.46 5.42
C LEU A 900 -0.26 -1.07 5.17
N ALA A 901 -0.37 -2.40 5.04
CA ALA A 901 -1.66 -3.07 4.93
C ALA A 901 -2.57 -2.78 6.14
N LYS A 902 -1.98 -2.79 7.35
CA LYS A 902 -2.73 -2.48 8.58
C LYS A 902 -3.16 -1.01 8.62
N GLU A 903 -2.29 -0.11 8.18
CA GLU A 903 -2.57 1.33 8.11
C GLU A 903 -3.70 1.62 7.13
N LEU A 904 -3.58 1.14 5.88
CA LEU A 904 -4.62 1.34 4.86
C LEU A 904 -5.96 0.74 5.27
N SER A 905 -5.96 -0.48 5.81
CA SER A 905 -7.18 -1.12 6.31
C SER A 905 -7.84 -0.30 7.41
N LYS A 906 -7.05 0.27 8.34
CA LYS A 906 -7.55 1.14 9.41
C LYS A 906 -8.15 2.44 8.84
N LEU A 907 -7.45 3.07 7.89
CA LEU A 907 -7.92 4.32 7.26
C LEU A 907 -9.22 4.11 6.45
N CYS A 908 -9.29 3.04 5.65
CA CYS A 908 -10.51 2.68 4.92
C CYS A 908 -11.70 2.54 5.88
N TYR A 909 -11.43 1.89 6.99
CA TYR A 909 -12.40 1.67 8.03
C TYR A 909 -12.85 2.98 8.72
N GLU A 910 -11.92 3.85 9.10
CA GLU A 910 -12.20 5.16 9.69
C GLU A 910 -13.02 6.06 8.74
N LEU A 911 -12.74 6.02 7.44
CA LEU A 911 -13.46 6.80 6.44
C LEU A 911 -14.86 6.25 6.15
N ASN A 912 -15.03 4.93 6.17
CA ASN A 912 -16.36 4.31 6.01
C ASN A 912 -17.36 4.75 7.06
N GLN A 913 -16.90 5.26 8.20
CA GLN A 913 -17.75 5.75 9.27
C GLN A 913 -18.08 7.23 9.17
N LYS A 914 -17.26 7.96 8.42
CA LYS A 914 -17.34 9.42 8.35
C LYS A 914 -18.09 9.90 7.11
N GLY A 915 -18.19 9.08 6.09
CA GLY A 915 -18.70 9.48 4.78
C GLY A 915 -19.66 8.48 4.15
N SER A 916 -20.33 8.91 3.08
CA SER A 916 -21.19 8.10 2.24
C SER A 916 -20.42 7.15 1.30
N THR A 917 -19.14 7.46 1.03
CA THR A 917 -18.24 6.64 0.21
C THR A 917 -17.82 5.40 0.96
N LYS A 918 -17.89 4.22 0.32
CA LYS A 918 -17.54 2.93 0.92
C LYS A 918 -16.24 2.39 0.37
N PHE A 919 -15.23 2.26 1.24
CA PHE A 919 -13.93 1.65 0.94
C PHE A 919 -13.93 0.18 1.32
N GLU A 920 -13.62 -0.71 0.38
CA GLU A 920 -13.42 -2.14 0.64
C GLU A 920 -11.95 -2.49 0.44
N PHE A 921 -11.29 -2.88 1.53
CA PHE A 921 -9.84 -3.16 1.52
C PHE A 921 -9.54 -4.62 1.20
N HIS A 922 -8.71 -4.85 0.21
CA HIS A 922 -8.23 -6.16 -0.24
C HIS A 922 -6.71 -6.20 -0.20
N LYS A 923 -6.18 -7.22 0.46
CA LYS A 923 -4.74 -7.45 0.54
C LYS A 923 -4.35 -8.65 -0.29
N GLU A 924 -3.36 -8.47 -1.17
CA GLU A 924 -2.68 -9.56 -1.86
C GLU A 924 -1.64 -10.20 -0.94
N HIS A 925 -1.53 -11.54 -1.04
CA HIS A 925 -0.67 -12.36 -0.20
C HIS A 925 0.41 -13.06 -1.04
N PHE A 926 1.35 -12.28 -1.58
CA PHE A 926 2.47 -12.81 -2.35
C PHE A 926 3.79 -12.69 -1.59
#